data_4ba5d1bcb302e5bf2f86279c2285e4bc
#
_entry.id   4ba5d1bcb302e5bf2f86279c2285e4bc
#
_cell.length_a   1.000
_cell.length_b   1.000
_cell.length_c   1.000
_cell.angle_alpha   90.00
_cell.angle_beta   90.00
_cell.angle_gamma   90.00
#
_symmetry.space_group_name_H-M   'P 1'
#
loop_
_entity.id
_entity.type
_entity.pdbx_description
1 polymer ?
#
loop_
_entity_poly.entity_id
_entity_poly.type
_entity_poly.pdbx_seq_one_letter_code
_entity_poly.pdbx_strand_id
1 'polypeptide(L)'
;MKSLWNDTEAARFTDDLQLRVYSSRLLGSDPSLVLHGGGNTSVKIRQPDLFGDEEEILYVKGSGWDLATIEAEGYTPVRMAHLLKLATLESLSDLEMVNQLKTQQTIASAPTASVEAILHAALPYKFVDHTHADALVTITNTPDGEARIRELYGDDLVVIPYVMPGFDLARTVAEQFTKEAHEGTLGMVLMNHGLFTFGDTAKASYERMIELVDRAERYLHAEGAWELPEPAYEATAADPIALASLRRGISSAAGFPVVLRSHRKPDEMAFCQRDDLTVISQQGPATPDHVIRTKRLPQLGRDVESYVRDYRQYFDKQSPQSRTPVKMLDPAPRVVLDQTLGLLTIGKSPKEAKIISDIYRHTIEIIQRAERLGGWRALPARDIFDVEYWELEQAKLRKGGKAPQFQGEVALVTGAASGIGKACVDSLLARGAAVVGLDIDPVIETLYQRPDFLGMCCDITDNTALQQSIKKSVLAFGGLDMLVLNAGMFPGGCPVAELPDDEWNQVMQVNLNANLALLRSSHPLLKQAPSNGRVVVIGSKNVPAPGAGAAAYSASKSALTQLSRIVALEWAKDGIRINILHPDAVFDTGIWTQEVLQARASHYGMSVQDYKTRNLLKTEITSHDVAELTAELCGPLFAKTTAAQIPIDGGNERVV
;
A
#
# COMPACT_ATOMS: atom_id res chain seq x y z
N MET A 1 -25.23 6.29 13.57
CA MET A 1 -25.06 5.42 12.36
C MET A 1 -26.40 5.12 11.70
N LYS A 2 -26.45 4.80 10.39
CA LYS A 2 -27.71 4.46 9.70
C LYS A 2 -27.56 3.12 8.97
N SER A 3 -28.63 2.30 9.01
CA SER A 3 -28.68 1.06 8.25
C SER A 3 -28.63 1.34 6.75
N LEU A 4 -27.84 0.54 6.05
CA LEU A 4 -27.76 0.48 4.57
C LEU A 4 -28.55 -0.73 4.02
N TRP A 5 -29.23 -1.50 4.86
CA TRP A 5 -29.99 -2.67 4.41
C TRP A 5 -31.13 -2.27 3.48
N ASN A 6 -31.23 -2.98 2.36
CA ASN A 6 -32.30 -2.81 1.40
C ASN A 6 -33.00 -4.15 1.13
N ASP A 7 -34.27 -4.26 1.55
CA ASP A 7 -35.04 -5.50 1.42
C ASP A 7 -35.24 -5.91 -0.04
N THR A 8 -35.34 -4.95 -0.98
CA THR A 8 -35.49 -5.24 -2.41
C THR A 8 -34.22 -5.83 -3.01
N GLU A 9 -33.06 -5.38 -2.56
CA GLU A 9 -31.77 -5.94 -2.97
C GLU A 9 -31.53 -7.29 -2.31
N ALA A 10 -31.79 -7.41 -1.02
CA ALA A 10 -31.65 -8.66 -0.27
C ALA A 10 -32.51 -9.79 -0.86
N ALA A 11 -33.72 -9.47 -1.34
CA ALA A 11 -34.62 -10.45 -1.98
C ALA A 11 -34.09 -11.04 -3.31
N ARG A 12 -33.01 -10.50 -3.86
CA ARG A 12 -32.35 -11.07 -5.06
C ARG A 12 -31.50 -12.30 -4.72
N PHE A 13 -31.14 -12.47 -3.46
CA PHE A 13 -30.30 -13.56 -2.98
C PHE A 13 -31.19 -14.68 -2.44
N THR A 14 -31.03 -15.89 -2.98
CA THR A 14 -31.91 -17.03 -2.70
C THR A 14 -31.35 -18.01 -1.66
N ASP A 15 -30.07 -17.87 -1.33
CA ASP A 15 -29.42 -18.72 -0.34
C ASP A 15 -28.71 -17.89 0.75
N ASP A 16 -28.47 -18.54 1.88
CA ASP A 16 -27.90 -17.92 3.07
C ASP A 16 -26.47 -17.42 2.89
N LEU A 17 -25.65 -18.09 2.05
CA LEU A 17 -24.27 -17.66 1.80
C LEU A 17 -24.24 -16.36 0.98
N GLN A 18 -25.09 -16.24 -0.03
CA GLN A 18 -25.21 -14.99 -0.80
C GLN A 18 -25.73 -13.83 0.05
N LEU A 19 -26.74 -14.10 0.93
CA LEU A 19 -27.19 -13.11 1.91
C LEU A 19 -26.08 -12.73 2.89
N ARG A 20 -25.22 -13.67 3.28
CA ARG A 20 -24.04 -13.41 4.11
C ARG A 20 -23.03 -12.51 3.37
N VAL A 21 -22.77 -12.76 2.10
CA VAL A 21 -21.92 -11.89 1.25
C VAL A 21 -22.49 -10.48 1.21
N TYR A 22 -23.79 -10.35 0.94
CA TYR A 22 -24.46 -9.04 0.87
C TYR A 22 -24.32 -8.26 2.18
N SER A 23 -24.72 -8.85 3.31
CA SER A 23 -24.63 -8.17 4.61
C SER A 23 -23.19 -7.85 5.03
N SER A 24 -22.25 -8.69 4.68
CA SER A 24 -20.83 -8.43 4.96
C SER A 24 -20.27 -7.27 4.16
N ARG A 25 -20.68 -7.12 2.89
CA ARG A 25 -20.30 -5.96 2.07
C ARG A 25 -20.91 -4.67 2.61
N LEU A 26 -22.11 -4.70 3.19
CA LEU A 26 -22.68 -3.53 3.87
C LEU A 26 -21.83 -3.11 5.06
N LEU A 27 -21.38 -4.06 5.92
CA LEU A 27 -20.48 -3.77 7.03
C LEU A 27 -19.12 -3.25 6.54
N GLY A 28 -18.54 -3.92 5.56
CA GLY A 28 -17.23 -3.57 5.01
C GLY A 28 -17.20 -2.25 4.20
N SER A 29 -18.37 -1.74 3.78
CA SER A 29 -18.46 -0.47 3.06
C SER A 29 -18.28 0.75 3.97
N ASP A 30 -18.40 0.58 5.29
CA ASP A 30 -18.20 1.63 6.29
C ASP A 30 -16.85 1.43 7.01
N PRO A 31 -15.83 2.26 6.73
CA PRO A 31 -14.52 2.15 7.37
C PRO A 31 -14.55 2.34 8.90
N SER A 32 -15.59 3.00 9.45
CA SER A 32 -15.73 3.16 10.89
C SER A 32 -16.18 1.87 11.60
N LEU A 33 -16.65 0.88 10.85
CA LEU A 33 -16.99 -0.45 11.35
C LEU A 33 -15.83 -1.45 11.14
N VAL A 34 -15.21 -1.42 9.96
CA VAL A 34 -14.20 -2.43 9.57
C VAL A 34 -13.13 -1.81 8.68
N LEU A 35 -11.86 -2.03 9.01
CA LEU A 35 -10.71 -1.64 8.21
C LEU A 35 -9.86 -2.86 7.80
N HIS A 36 -9.42 -2.88 6.55
CA HIS A 36 -8.30 -3.69 6.01
C HIS A 36 -8.13 -5.10 6.60
N GLY A 37 -9.14 -5.96 6.43
CA GLY A 37 -9.08 -7.34 6.90
C GLY A 37 -9.41 -7.53 8.38
N GLY A 38 -9.67 -6.45 9.13
CA GLY A 38 -10.28 -6.51 10.46
C GLY A 38 -11.72 -7.03 10.39
N GLY A 39 -12.25 -7.45 11.53
CA GLY A 39 -13.58 -8.04 11.62
C GLY A 39 -13.77 -9.30 10.78
N ASN A 40 -14.80 -10.03 11.05
CA ASN A 40 -15.18 -11.21 10.26
C ASN A 40 -16.66 -11.54 10.44
N THR A 41 -17.17 -12.40 9.59
CA THR A 41 -18.57 -12.75 9.55
C THR A 41 -18.72 -14.23 9.21
N SER A 42 -19.83 -14.82 9.65
CA SER A 42 -20.12 -16.22 9.34
C SER A 42 -21.60 -16.52 9.17
N VAL A 43 -21.88 -17.67 8.56
CA VAL A 43 -23.22 -18.27 8.50
C VAL A 43 -23.13 -19.79 8.67
N LYS A 44 -24.05 -20.38 9.41
CA LYS A 44 -24.21 -21.82 9.61
C LYS A 44 -25.25 -22.35 8.62
N ILE A 45 -24.87 -23.34 7.82
CA ILE A 45 -25.71 -23.91 6.77
C ILE A 45 -25.74 -25.43 6.94
N ARG A 46 -26.96 -26.02 6.91
CA ARG A 46 -27.14 -27.46 6.80
C ARG A 46 -27.19 -27.85 5.34
N GLN A 47 -26.40 -28.83 4.98
CA GLN A 47 -26.31 -29.33 3.61
C GLN A 47 -25.92 -30.79 3.61
N PRO A 48 -26.31 -31.56 2.58
CA PRO A 48 -25.87 -32.97 2.45
C PRO A 48 -24.36 -33.02 2.16
N ASP A 49 -23.69 -33.99 2.76
CA ASP A 49 -22.31 -34.34 2.42
C ASP A 49 -22.27 -35.15 1.09
N LEU A 50 -21.09 -35.66 0.72
CA LEU A 50 -20.89 -36.46 -0.49
C LEU A 50 -21.72 -37.78 -0.48
N PHE A 51 -22.10 -38.29 0.69
CA PHE A 51 -22.83 -39.52 0.87
C PHE A 51 -24.33 -39.33 1.05
N GLY A 52 -24.78 -38.04 1.16
CA GLY A 52 -26.17 -37.65 1.34
C GLY A 52 -26.59 -37.49 2.81
N ASP A 53 -25.64 -37.58 3.74
CA ASP A 53 -25.89 -37.33 5.16
C ASP A 53 -25.92 -35.83 5.44
N GLU A 54 -26.92 -35.36 6.22
CA GLU A 54 -27.06 -33.97 6.60
C GLU A 54 -25.92 -33.54 7.53
N GLU A 55 -25.13 -32.54 7.12
CA GLU A 55 -24.05 -31.98 7.87
C GLU A 55 -24.23 -30.45 8.08
N GLU A 56 -23.90 -29.94 9.27
CA GLU A 56 -23.90 -28.52 9.54
C GLU A 56 -22.49 -27.96 9.32
N ILE A 57 -22.40 -26.95 8.44
CA ILE A 57 -21.14 -26.32 8.03
C ILE A 57 -21.14 -24.85 8.44
N LEU A 58 -20.05 -24.41 9.07
CA LEU A 58 -19.77 -22.98 9.30
C LEU A 58 -19.05 -22.43 8.07
N TYR A 59 -19.69 -21.51 7.38
CA TYR A 59 -19.04 -20.65 6.39
C TYR A 59 -18.54 -19.39 7.09
N VAL A 60 -17.24 -19.30 7.32
CA VAL A 60 -16.60 -18.19 8.01
C VAL A 60 -15.60 -17.48 7.10
N LYS A 61 -15.50 -16.16 7.23
CA LYS A 61 -14.55 -15.33 6.44
C LYS A 61 -13.15 -15.93 6.46
N GLY A 62 -12.59 -16.13 5.27
CA GLY A 62 -11.23 -16.61 5.07
C GLY A 62 -10.20 -15.50 5.20
N SER A 63 -9.00 -15.88 5.65
CA SER A 63 -7.87 -14.97 5.81
C SER A 63 -7.43 -14.33 4.48
N GLY A 64 -7.34 -13.00 4.46
CA GLY A 64 -6.85 -12.22 3.31
C GLY A 64 -7.97 -11.58 2.49
N TRP A 65 -9.23 -11.85 2.80
CA TRP A 65 -10.38 -11.17 2.20
C TRP A 65 -10.78 -9.92 2.98
N ASP A 66 -11.20 -8.89 2.26
CA ASP A 66 -11.76 -7.66 2.82
C ASP A 66 -13.29 -7.74 2.77
N LEU A 67 -14.00 -7.37 3.85
CA LEU A 67 -15.45 -7.47 3.88
C LEU A 67 -16.13 -6.60 2.81
N ALA A 68 -15.54 -5.46 2.48
CA ALA A 68 -16.06 -4.56 1.43
C ALA A 68 -16.18 -5.23 0.05
N THR A 69 -15.31 -6.19 -0.25
CA THR A 69 -15.20 -6.85 -1.56
C THR A 69 -15.32 -8.35 -1.51
N ILE A 70 -15.73 -8.91 -0.36
CA ILE A 70 -15.82 -10.36 -0.17
C ILE A 70 -16.83 -10.99 -1.14
N GLU A 71 -16.51 -12.17 -1.61
CA GLU A 71 -17.37 -13.04 -2.44
C GLU A 71 -17.61 -14.37 -1.75
N ALA A 72 -18.45 -15.24 -2.32
CA ALA A 72 -18.75 -16.54 -1.72
C ALA A 72 -17.50 -17.40 -1.51
N GLU A 73 -16.55 -17.32 -2.45
CA GLU A 73 -15.25 -17.99 -2.40
C GLU A 73 -14.35 -17.50 -1.25
N GLY A 74 -14.65 -16.33 -0.72
CA GLY A 74 -13.99 -15.77 0.46
C GLY A 74 -14.44 -16.38 1.79
N TYR A 75 -15.47 -17.21 1.78
CA TYR A 75 -15.95 -17.94 2.96
C TYR A 75 -15.43 -19.37 2.96
N THR A 76 -14.78 -19.73 4.05
CA THR A 76 -14.22 -21.07 4.24
C THR A 76 -15.24 -21.95 4.92
N PRO A 77 -15.68 -23.06 4.27
CA PRO A 77 -16.60 -24.03 4.88
C PRO A 77 -15.85 -24.97 5.82
N VAL A 78 -16.25 -25.01 7.10
CA VAL A 78 -15.64 -25.85 8.15
C VAL A 78 -16.73 -26.64 8.87
N ARG A 79 -16.47 -27.93 9.19
CA ARG A 79 -17.43 -28.81 9.87
C ARG A 79 -17.73 -28.35 11.29
N MET A 80 -19.00 -28.01 11.56
CA MET A 80 -19.48 -27.52 12.85
C MET A 80 -19.25 -28.51 14.00
N ALA A 81 -19.59 -29.81 13.79
CA ALA A 81 -19.47 -30.82 14.82
C ALA A 81 -18.05 -30.94 15.39
N HIS A 82 -17.02 -30.72 14.55
CA HIS A 82 -15.64 -30.75 15.00
C HIS A 82 -15.24 -29.48 15.75
N LEU A 83 -15.66 -28.30 15.26
CA LEU A 83 -15.40 -27.02 15.93
C LEU A 83 -15.97 -26.97 17.34
N LEU A 84 -17.21 -27.49 17.51
CA LEU A 84 -17.85 -27.56 18.83
C LEU A 84 -17.09 -28.52 19.78
N LYS A 85 -16.53 -29.63 19.28
CA LYS A 85 -15.67 -30.50 20.09
C LYS A 85 -14.35 -29.81 20.47
N LEU A 86 -13.74 -29.03 19.56
CA LEU A 86 -12.56 -28.25 19.90
C LEU A 86 -12.84 -27.25 21.02
N ALA A 87 -13.98 -26.60 21.02
CA ALA A 87 -14.37 -25.64 22.05
C ALA A 87 -14.45 -26.25 23.48
N THR A 88 -14.53 -27.58 23.61
CA THR A 88 -14.56 -28.26 24.92
C THR A 88 -13.17 -28.61 25.47
N LEU A 89 -12.10 -28.37 24.72
CA LEU A 89 -10.74 -28.66 25.17
C LEU A 89 -10.27 -27.65 26.24
N GLU A 90 -9.45 -28.08 27.18
CA GLU A 90 -8.84 -27.19 28.17
C GLU A 90 -7.77 -26.27 27.58
N SER A 91 -7.06 -26.74 26.57
CA SER A 91 -6.03 -25.97 25.85
C SER A 91 -5.85 -26.49 24.42
N LEU A 92 -5.45 -25.63 23.53
CA LEU A 92 -5.09 -25.97 22.16
C LEU A 92 -3.99 -25.01 21.68
N SER A 93 -2.90 -25.55 21.13
CA SER A 93 -1.86 -24.71 20.54
C SER A 93 -2.33 -24.08 19.22
N ASP A 94 -1.80 -22.89 18.88
CA ASP A 94 -2.15 -22.20 17.63
C ASP A 94 -1.85 -23.03 16.38
N LEU A 95 -0.74 -23.75 16.34
CA LEU A 95 -0.39 -24.64 15.24
C LEU A 95 -1.41 -25.76 15.08
N GLU A 96 -1.81 -26.38 16.20
CA GLU A 96 -2.82 -27.44 16.16
C GLU A 96 -4.19 -26.88 15.83
N MET A 97 -4.56 -25.71 16.35
CA MET A 97 -5.81 -25.04 15.99
C MET A 97 -5.89 -24.82 14.47
N VAL A 98 -4.86 -24.24 13.85
CA VAL A 98 -4.83 -24.05 12.39
C VAL A 98 -4.87 -25.37 11.63
N ASN A 99 -4.15 -26.39 12.10
CA ASN A 99 -4.17 -27.74 11.52
C ASN A 99 -5.58 -28.32 11.57
N GLN A 100 -6.25 -28.25 12.71
CA GLN A 100 -7.63 -28.73 12.87
C GLN A 100 -8.61 -27.94 11.99
N LEU A 101 -8.52 -26.62 11.94
CA LEU A 101 -9.33 -25.81 11.05
C LEU A 101 -9.16 -26.24 9.58
N LYS A 102 -7.92 -26.45 9.11
CA LYS A 102 -7.61 -26.87 7.73
C LYS A 102 -8.08 -28.28 7.41
N THR A 103 -7.88 -29.24 8.30
CA THR A 103 -8.27 -30.64 8.06
C THR A 103 -9.78 -30.82 8.09
N GLN A 104 -10.53 -29.89 8.64
CA GLN A 104 -11.99 -29.91 8.71
C GLN A 104 -12.66 -29.00 7.67
N GLN A 105 -11.90 -28.38 6.77
CA GLN A 105 -12.46 -27.70 5.60
C GLN A 105 -13.08 -28.71 4.64
N THR A 106 -14.26 -28.41 4.12
CA THR A 106 -14.92 -29.28 3.12
C THR A 106 -14.48 -28.95 1.68
N ILE A 107 -13.82 -27.82 1.46
CA ILE A 107 -13.24 -27.41 0.18
C ILE A 107 -11.73 -27.15 0.37
N ALA A 108 -10.91 -28.02 -0.21
CA ALA A 108 -9.45 -27.97 -0.04
C ALA A 108 -8.79 -26.68 -0.58
N SER A 109 -9.36 -26.06 -1.62
CA SER A 109 -8.88 -24.83 -2.22
C SER A 109 -9.38 -23.55 -1.52
N ALA A 110 -10.27 -23.67 -0.53
CA ALA A 110 -10.76 -22.52 0.22
C ALA A 110 -9.63 -21.82 0.98
N PRO A 111 -9.73 -20.49 1.22
CA PRO A 111 -8.74 -19.78 2.03
C PRO A 111 -8.66 -20.36 3.45
N THR A 112 -7.59 -20.03 4.19
CA THR A 112 -7.52 -20.44 5.61
C THR A 112 -8.64 -19.76 6.39
N ALA A 113 -9.44 -20.51 7.14
CA ALA A 113 -10.51 -19.98 7.98
C ALA A 113 -9.98 -18.95 9.00
N SER A 114 -10.84 -18.01 9.41
CA SER A 114 -10.53 -17.07 10.51
C SER A 114 -10.10 -17.86 11.76
N VAL A 115 -9.15 -17.31 12.51
CA VAL A 115 -8.73 -17.86 13.82
C VAL A 115 -9.88 -17.84 14.84
N GLU A 116 -10.91 -17.04 14.61
CA GLU A 116 -12.11 -16.95 15.44
C GLU A 116 -13.22 -17.92 15.02
N ALA A 117 -12.95 -18.85 14.08
CA ALA A 117 -13.95 -19.82 13.61
C ALA A 117 -14.57 -20.65 14.75
N ILE A 118 -13.78 -21.02 15.77
CA ILE A 118 -14.28 -21.77 16.95
C ILE A 118 -15.24 -20.90 17.77
N LEU A 119 -14.93 -19.60 17.95
CA LEU A 119 -15.80 -18.63 18.62
C LEU A 119 -17.14 -18.50 17.87
N HIS A 120 -17.09 -18.30 16.54
CA HIS A 120 -18.30 -18.23 15.71
C HIS A 120 -19.14 -19.50 15.79
N ALA A 121 -18.49 -20.67 15.86
CA ALA A 121 -19.19 -21.94 16.02
C ALA A 121 -19.89 -22.05 17.37
N ALA A 122 -19.25 -21.56 18.45
CA ALA A 122 -19.78 -21.65 19.82
C ALA A 122 -21.02 -20.79 20.06
N LEU A 123 -21.21 -19.68 19.33
CA LEU A 123 -22.39 -18.86 19.42
C LEU A 123 -23.61 -19.55 18.78
N PRO A 124 -24.78 -19.70 19.46
CA PRO A 124 -25.88 -20.57 19.01
C PRO A 124 -26.79 -19.94 17.95
N TYR A 125 -26.29 -19.01 17.14
CA TYR A 125 -27.05 -18.28 16.12
C TYR A 125 -26.55 -18.61 14.73
N LYS A 126 -27.43 -18.51 13.74
CA LYS A 126 -27.14 -18.82 12.35
C LYS A 126 -26.16 -17.84 11.69
N PHE A 127 -26.38 -16.53 11.88
CA PHE A 127 -25.53 -15.45 11.36
C PHE A 127 -24.79 -14.79 12.52
N VAL A 128 -23.48 -14.58 12.36
CA VAL A 128 -22.63 -13.91 13.33
C VAL A 128 -21.77 -12.86 12.63
N ASP A 129 -21.78 -11.65 13.13
CA ASP A 129 -21.01 -10.50 12.67
C ASP A 129 -20.02 -10.07 13.74
N HIS A 130 -18.79 -9.72 13.33
CA HIS A 130 -17.78 -9.13 14.18
C HIS A 130 -17.15 -7.91 13.50
N THR A 131 -17.11 -6.80 14.21
CA THR A 131 -16.52 -5.53 13.75
C THR A 131 -15.64 -4.91 14.83
N HIS A 132 -14.73 -4.02 14.40
CA HIS A 132 -13.92 -3.18 15.28
C HIS A 132 -14.42 -1.73 15.25
N ALA A 133 -15.72 -1.53 15.50
CA ALA A 133 -16.38 -0.24 15.35
C ALA A 133 -15.71 0.87 16.19
N ASP A 134 -15.28 1.96 15.53
CA ASP A 134 -14.50 3.06 16.12
C ASP A 134 -15.18 3.65 17.37
N ALA A 135 -16.50 3.83 17.33
CA ALA A 135 -17.26 4.37 18.46
C ALA A 135 -17.13 3.48 19.70
N LEU A 136 -17.24 2.16 19.51
CA LEU A 136 -17.15 1.20 20.61
C LEU A 136 -15.71 1.07 21.09
N VAL A 137 -14.74 1.00 20.16
CA VAL A 137 -13.30 0.96 20.47
C VAL A 137 -12.89 2.21 21.24
N THR A 138 -13.45 3.38 20.90
CA THR A 138 -13.24 4.62 21.67
C THR A 138 -13.63 4.46 23.13
N ILE A 139 -14.83 3.92 23.42
CA ILE A 139 -15.33 3.75 24.79
C ILE A 139 -14.50 2.71 25.54
N THR A 140 -14.24 1.55 24.92
CA THR A 140 -13.50 0.45 25.57
C THR A 140 -12.04 0.78 25.87
N ASN A 141 -11.46 1.74 25.17
CA ASN A 141 -10.08 2.20 25.36
C ASN A 141 -9.98 3.45 26.27
N THR A 142 -10.86 3.55 27.26
CA THR A 142 -10.78 4.53 28.35
C THR A 142 -10.52 3.84 29.70
N PRO A 143 -10.03 4.57 30.73
CA PRO A 143 -9.78 3.97 32.05
C PRO A 143 -11.01 3.25 32.64
N ASP A 144 -12.22 3.82 32.44
CA ASP A 144 -13.49 3.29 32.95
C ASP A 144 -14.32 2.61 31.85
N GLY A 145 -13.68 2.16 30.77
CA GLY A 145 -14.36 1.67 29.57
C GLY A 145 -15.36 0.55 29.83
N GLU A 146 -15.03 -0.44 30.66
CA GLU A 146 -15.95 -1.53 31.01
C GLU A 146 -17.17 -1.02 31.76
N ALA A 147 -16.98 -0.12 32.73
CA ALA A 147 -18.12 0.46 33.49
C ALA A 147 -19.06 1.25 32.56
N ARG A 148 -18.48 2.03 31.63
CA ARG A 148 -19.25 2.78 30.62
C ARG A 148 -20.05 1.87 29.69
N ILE A 149 -19.44 0.77 29.21
CA ILE A 149 -20.12 -0.22 28.38
C ILE A 149 -21.29 -0.87 29.12
N ARG A 150 -21.08 -1.25 30.38
CA ARG A 150 -22.15 -1.84 31.22
C ARG A 150 -23.27 -0.84 31.53
N GLU A 151 -22.93 0.41 31.74
CA GLU A 151 -23.93 1.49 31.94
C GLU A 151 -24.73 1.75 30.64
N LEU A 152 -24.07 1.81 29.50
CA LEU A 152 -24.69 2.13 28.20
C LEU A 152 -25.64 1.03 27.72
N TYR A 153 -25.26 -0.22 27.90
CA TYR A 153 -25.96 -1.36 27.28
C TYR A 153 -26.72 -2.24 28.28
N GLY A 154 -26.40 -2.15 29.58
CA GLY A 154 -27.01 -3.00 30.59
C GLY A 154 -26.85 -4.49 30.23
N ASP A 155 -27.99 -5.20 30.30
CA ASP A 155 -28.04 -6.65 30.05
C ASP A 155 -28.17 -7.01 28.54
N ASP A 156 -28.28 -6.00 27.64
CA ASP A 156 -28.37 -6.23 26.20
C ASP A 156 -27.09 -6.86 25.62
N LEU A 157 -25.95 -6.70 26.30
CA LEU A 157 -24.64 -7.20 25.86
C LEU A 157 -23.95 -8.07 26.91
N VAL A 158 -23.33 -9.15 26.45
CA VAL A 158 -22.31 -9.85 27.23
C VAL A 158 -20.98 -9.10 27.09
N VAL A 159 -20.30 -8.81 28.20
CA VAL A 159 -19.03 -8.07 28.21
C VAL A 159 -17.89 -9.03 28.57
N ILE A 160 -17.00 -9.26 27.60
CA ILE A 160 -15.84 -10.13 27.76
C ILE A 160 -14.60 -9.25 28.03
N PRO A 161 -13.84 -9.46 29.10
CA PRO A 161 -12.58 -8.77 29.32
C PRO A 161 -11.59 -9.09 28.18
N TYR A 162 -10.55 -8.26 28.04
CA TYR A 162 -9.56 -8.54 27.02
C TYR A 162 -8.91 -9.92 27.23
N VAL A 163 -9.00 -10.75 26.22
CA VAL A 163 -8.28 -12.02 26.06
C VAL A 163 -7.63 -12.01 24.70
N MET A 164 -6.38 -12.47 24.60
CA MET A 164 -5.68 -12.57 23.32
C MET A 164 -6.51 -13.38 22.32
N PRO A 165 -6.68 -12.91 21.08
CA PRO A 165 -7.36 -13.66 20.02
C PRO A 165 -6.80 -15.08 19.86
N GLY A 166 -7.66 -16.05 19.56
CA GLY A 166 -7.30 -17.44 19.39
C GLY A 166 -8.13 -18.38 20.24
N PHE A 167 -7.57 -19.53 20.60
CA PHE A 167 -8.30 -20.58 21.31
C PHE A 167 -8.79 -20.16 22.72
N ASP A 168 -7.94 -19.48 23.48
CA ASP A 168 -8.25 -19.01 24.84
C ASP A 168 -9.45 -18.05 24.82
N LEU A 169 -9.54 -17.16 23.82
CA LEU A 169 -10.68 -16.28 23.63
C LEU A 169 -11.95 -17.08 23.31
N ALA A 170 -11.88 -18.03 22.36
CA ALA A 170 -13.05 -18.84 21.99
C ALA A 170 -13.62 -19.60 23.19
N ARG A 171 -12.77 -20.17 24.04
CA ARG A 171 -13.16 -20.86 25.26
C ARG A 171 -13.79 -19.91 26.28
N THR A 172 -13.15 -18.76 26.56
CA THR A 172 -13.67 -17.75 27.47
C THR A 172 -15.06 -17.28 27.03
N VAL A 173 -15.22 -17.01 25.74
CA VAL A 173 -16.53 -16.64 25.15
C VAL A 173 -17.57 -17.74 25.35
N ALA A 174 -17.24 -18.99 25.00
CA ALA A 174 -18.18 -20.11 25.15
C ALA A 174 -18.66 -20.27 26.61
N GLU A 175 -17.76 -20.15 27.57
CA GLU A 175 -18.08 -20.25 29.00
C GLU A 175 -18.91 -19.06 29.50
N GLN A 176 -18.49 -17.82 29.19
CA GLN A 176 -19.11 -16.61 29.72
C GLN A 176 -20.45 -16.32 29.04
N PHE A 177 -20.53 -16.50 27.71
CA PHE A 177 -21.75 -16.36 26.96
C PHE A 177 -22.86 -17.30 27.47
N THR A 178 -22.53 -18.57 27.74
CA THR A 178 -23.48 -19.54 28.28
C THR A 178 -24.00 -19.13 29.68
N LYS A 179 -23.22 -18.41 30.47
CA LYS A 179 -23.61 -17.99 31.83
C LYS A 179 -24.41 -16.71 31.84
N GLU A 180 -24.13 -15.75 30.97
CA GLU A 180 -24.65 -14.38 31.02
C GLU A 180 -25.69 -14.09 29.94
N ALA A 181 -25.68 -14.81 28.80
CA ALA A 181 -26.63 -14.54 27.73
C ALA A 181 -28.05 -15.00 28.07
N HIS A 182 -29.03 -14.26 27.61
CA HIS A 182 -30.46 -14.52 27.74
C HIS A 182 -31.21 -14.17 26.43
N GLU A 183 -32.52 -14.39 26.35
CA GLU A 183 -33.32 -14.18 25.13
C GLU A 183 -33.25 -12.74 24.59
N GLY A 184 -33.01 -11.75 25.45
CA GLY A 184 -32.86 -10.33 25.09
C GLY A 184 -31.46 -9.92 24.66
N THR A 185 -30.46 -10.80 24.75
CA THR A 185 -29.06 -10.46 24.41
C THR A 185 -28.91 -10.18 22.91
N LEU A 186 -28.47 -8.97 22.58
CA LEU A 186 -28.29 -8.50 21.18
C LEU A 186 -26.91 -8.75 20.63
N GLY A 187 -25.89 -8.78 21.48
CA GLY A 187 -24.51 -8.90 21.07
C GLY A 187 -23.54 -9.17 22.21
N MET A 188 -22.26 -9.03 21.93
CA MET A 188 -21.17 -9.25 22.87
C MET A 188 -20.03 -8.28 22.57
N VAL A 189 -19.53 -7.58 23.60
CA VAL A 189 -18.34 -6.72 23.49
C VAL A 189 -17.10 -7.47 23.95
N LEU A 190 -16.08 -7.47 23.14
CA LEU A 190 -14.72 -7.81 23.54
C LEU A 190 -13.98 -6.52 23.88
N MET A 191 -13.61 -6.33 25.15
CA MET A 191 -12.94 -5.13 25.62
C MET A 191 -11.63 -4.89 24.87
N ASN A 192 -11.36 -3.64 24.45
CA ASN A 192 -10.19 -3.23 23.65
C ASN A 192 -10.03 -3.97 22.30
N HIS A 193 -11.11 -4.56 21.75
CA HIS A 193 -11.05 -5.33 20.52
C HIS A 193 -12.22 -4.97 19.59
N GLY A 194 -13.46 -5.31 19.95
CA GLY A 194 -14.58 -5.06 19.07
C GLY A 194 -15.94 -5.57 19.56
N LEU A 195 -16.90 -5.63 18.64
CA LEU A 195 -18.29 -6.00 18.87
C LEU A 195 -18.67 -7.25 18.06
N PHE A 196 -19.36 -8.18 18.67
CA PHE A 196 -20.06 -9.28 18.02
C PHE A 196 -21.56 -9.05 18.08
N THR A 197 -22.25 -9.30 16.97
CA THR A 197 -23.70 -9.43 16.91
C THR A 197 -24.10 -10.72 16.21
N PHE A 198 -25.32 -11.15 16.41
CA PHE A 198 -25.78 -12.43 15.90
C PHE A 198 -27.30 -12.43 15.70
N GLY A 199 -27.79 -13.35 14.90
CA GLY A 199 -29.22 -13.52 14.64
C GLY A 199 -29.52 -14.76 13.79
N ASP A 200 -30.79 -15.13 13.71
CA ASP A 200 -31.26 -16.22 12.87
C ASP A 200 -31.39 -15.82 11.40
N THR A 201 -31.32 -14.53 11.11
CA THR A 201 -31.29 -13.99 9.76
C THR A 201 -30.12 -13.01 9.59
N ALA A 202 -29.62 -12.88 8.36
CA ALA A 202 -28.57 -11.90 8.03
C ALA A 202 -28.98 -10.46 8.39
N LYS A 203 -30.26 -10.10 8.15
CA LYS A 203 -30.83 -8.80 8.52
C LYS A 203 -30.77 -8.57 10.02
N ALA A 204 -31.22 -9.53 10.82
CA ALA A 204 -31.26 -9.36 12.28
C ALA A 204 -29.85 -9.16 12.87
N SER A 205 -28.86 -9.94 12.42
CA SER A 205 -27.46 -9.78 12.86
C SER A 205 -26.90 -8.42 12.46
N TYR A 206 -27.10 -8.01 11.19
CA TYR A 206 -26.64 -6.73 10.66
C TYR A 206 -27.32 -5.53 11.37
N GLU A 207 -28.64 -5.52 11.50
CA GLU A 207 -29.37 -4.40 12.14
C GLU A 207 -28.99 -4.23 13.62
N ARG A 208 -28.75 -5.33 14.34
CA ARG A 208 -28.22 -5.29 15.71
C ARG A 208 -26.86 -4.63 15.78
N MET A 209 -25.97 -4.90 14.80
CA MET A 209 -24.67 -4.23 14.72
C MET A 209 -24.83 -2.73 14.56
N ILE A 210 -25.67 -2.31 13.62
CA ILE A 210 -25.93 -0.88 13.37
C ILE A 210 -26.57 -0.21 14.59
N GLU A 211 -27.54 -0.85 15.23
CA GLU A 211 -28.20 -0.33 16.42
C GLU A 211 -27.23 -0.12 17.59
N LEU A 212 -26.40 -1.13 17.89
CA LEU A 212 -25.47 -1.07 19.01
C LEU A 212 -24.37 -0.03 18.76
N VAL A 213 -23.87 0.08 17.53
CA VAL A 213 -22.88 1.12 17.19
C VAL A 213 -23.51 2.51 17.22
N ASP A 214 -24.76 2.69 16.73
CA ASP A 214 -25.47 3.97 16.82
C ASP A 214 -25.70 4.41 18.27
N ARG A 215 -25.94 3.47 19.19
CA ARG A 215 -26.04 3.76 20.65
C ARG A 215 -24.68 4.26 21.18
N ALA A 216 -23.55 3.66 20.76
CA ALA A 216 -22.23 4.14 21.14
C ALA A 216 -21.94 5.54 20.59
N GLU A 217 -22.27 5.80 19.31
CA GLU A 217 -22.11 7.13 18.71
C GLU A 217 -22.95 8.18 19.46
N ARG A 218 -24.22 7.89 19.74
CA ARG A 218 -25.10 8.79 20.52
C ARG A 218 -24.58 9.03 21.93
N TYR A 219 -24.05 8.02 22.60
CA TYR A 219 -23.39 8.18 23.89
C TYR A 219 -22.20 9.13 23.81
N LEU A 220 -21.31 8.95 22.85
CA LEU A 220 -20.17 9.83 22.64
C LEU A 220 -20.60 11.27 22.30
N HIS A 221 -21.68 11.45 21.54
CA HIS A 221 -22.28 12.77 21.29
C HIS A 221 -22.79 13.41 22.59
N ALA A 222 -23.53 12.67 23.43
CA ALA A 222 -24.07 13.16 24.69
C ALA A 222 -22.95 13.58 25.66
N GLU A 223 -21.84 12.85 25.70
CA GLU A 223 -20.65 13.15 26.49
C GLU A 223 -19.77 14.27 25.86
N GLY A 224 -20.14 14.82 24.70
CA GLY A 224 -19.38 15.83 23.97
C GLY A 224 -18.03 15.31 23.44
N ALA A 225 -17.88 13.99 23.29
CA ALA A 225 -16.64 13.35 22.85
C ALA A 225 -16.61 12.98 21.37
N TRP A 226 -17.77 13.00 20.67
CA TRP A 226 -17.84 12.62 19.26
C TRP A 226 -17.27 13.67 18.32
N GLU A 227 -17.71 14.92 18.46
CA GLU A 227 -17.26 16.03 17.61
C GLU A 227 -15.87 16.49 18.03
N LEU A 228 -14.92 16.34 17.13
CA LEU A 228 -13.56 16.86 17.35
C LEU A 228 -13.54 18.39 17.10
N PRO A 229 -12.75 19.16 17.85
CA PRO A 229 -12.64 20.60 17.65
C PRO A 229 -12.00 20.89 16.28
N GLU A 230 -12.28 22.09 15.76
CA GLU A 230 -11.58 22.59 14.57
C GLU A 230 -10.06 22.50 14.76
N PRO A 231 -9.32 21.96 13.79
CA PRO A 231 -7.90 21.71 13.94
C PRO A 231 -7.10 23.03 13.96
N ALA A 232 -6.43 23.28 15.09
CA ALA A 232 -5.49 24.40 15.22
C ALA A 232 -4.07 23.90 14.98
N TYR A 233 -3.38 24.44 13.98
CA TYR A 233 -2.03 24.04 13.62
C TYR A 233 -1.25 25.17 12.97
N GLU A 234 0.07 25.12 13.08
CA GLU A 234 0.97 25.99 12.33
C GLU A 234 1.26 25.41 10.95
N ALA A 235 0.99 26.19 9.91
CA ALA A 235 1.29 25.77 8.55
C ALA A 235 2.81 25.81 8.30
N THR A 236 3.40 24.63 8.06
CA THR A 236 4.84 24.48 7.79
C THR A 236 5.08 24.09 6.34
N ALA A 237 6.24 24.44 5.78
CA ALA A 237 6.64 23.93 4.48
C ALA A 237 7.24 22.53 4.62
N ALA A 238 6.80 21.59 3.77
CA ALA A 238 7.45 20.29 3.71
C ALA A 238 8.83 20.42 3.06
N ASP A 239 9.84 19.84 3.69
CA ASP A 239 11.20 19.73 3.16
C ASP A 239 11.39 18.37 2.48
N PRO A 240 11.49 18.32 1.13
CA PRO A 240 11.66 17.07 0.39
C PRO A 240 12.95 16.32 0.73
N ILE A 241 14.02 17.04 1.07
CA ILE A 241 15.31 16.41 1.40
C ILE A 241 15.25 15.76 2.79
N ALA A 242 14.60 16.43 3.74
CA ALA A 242 14.38 15.85 5.07
C ALA A 242 13.52 14.56 4.99
N LEU A 243 12.47 14.55 4.15
CA LEU A 243 11.68 13.35 3.88
C LEU A 243 12.51 12.21 3.28
N ALA A 244 13.30 12.51 2.26
CA ALA A 244 14.15 11.51 1.60
C ALA A 244 15.24 10.96 2.53
N SER A 245 15.84 11.81 3.36
CA SER A 245 16.81 11.41 4.38
C SER A 245 16.18 10.50 5.44
N LEU A 246 15.00 10.87 5.93
CA LEU A 246 14.24 10.05 6.89
C LEU A 246 13.89 8.68 6.29
N ARG A 247 13.38 8.65 5.05
CA ARG A 247 13.09 7.40 4.32
C ARG A 247 14.34 6.52 4.20
N ARG A 248 15.50 7.10 3.90
CA ARG A 248 16.77 6.37 3.83
C ARG A 248 17.12 5.73 5.18
N GLY A 249 17.01 6.49 6.28
CA GLY A 249 17.27 5.98 7.64
C GLY A 249 16.32 4.84 7.99
N ILE A 250 15.03 4.98 7.72
CA ILE A 250 14.02 3.94 7.95
C ILE A 250 14.29 2.70 7.09
N SER A 251 14.63 2.87 5.80
CA SER A 251 14.98 1.76 4.91
C SER A 251 16.22 0.98 5.41
N SER A 252 17.22 1.70 5.91
CA SER A 252 18.41 1.09 6.53
C SER A 252 18.05 0.28 7.78
N ALA A 253 17.19 0.81 8.64
CA ALA A 253 16.70 0.11 9.83
C ALA A 253 15.85 -1.11 9.50
N ALA A 254 15.05 -1.04 8.43
CA ALA A 254 14.22 -2.14 7.95
C ALA A 254 15.05 -3.26 7.28
N GLY A 255 16.19 -2.92 6.68
CA GLY A 255 17.00 -3.83 5.87
C GLY A 255 16.49 -4.00 4.42
N PHE A 256 15.55 -3.18 3.99
CA PHE A 256 14.99 -3.14 2.64
C PHE A 256 14.44 -1.74 2.32
N PRO A 257 14.34 -1.35 1.03
CA PRO A 257 13.72 -0.10 0.63
C PRO A 257 12.26 -0.01 1.04
N VAL A 258 11.83 1.17 1.47
CA VAL A 258 10.43 1.46 1.83
C VAL A 258 9.92 2.68 1.06
N VAL A 259 8.60 2.74 0.88
CA VAL A 259 7.88 3.94 0.48
C VAL A 259 7.44 4.69 1.73
N LEU A 260 7.59 6.00 1.72
CA LEU A 260 7.14 6.90 2.79
C LEU A 260 6.13 7.89 2.20
N ARG A 261 4.93 7.95 2.77
CA ARG A 261 3.89 8.89 2.36
C ARG A 261 3.66 9.95 3.43
N SER A 262 3.67 11.22 3.04
CA SER A 262 3.41 12.35 3.93
C SER A 262 1.95 12.78 3.84
N HIS A 263 1.30 12.91 4.98
CA HIS A 263 -0.06 13.35 5.15
C HIS A 263 -0.06 14.66 5.95
N ARG A 264 -0.69 15.69 5.40
CA ARG A 264 -0.58 17.07 5.90
C ARG A 264 -1.91 17.80 5.88
N LYS A 265 -3.01 17.06 6.02
CA LYS A 265 -4.31 17.70 6.23
C LYS A 265 -4.33 18.44 7.57
N PRO A 266 -5.21 19.43 7.74
CA PRO A 266 -5.30 20.20 8.98
C PRO A 266 -5.37 19.36 10.25
N ASP A 267 -6.21 18.33 10.27
CA ASP A 267 -6.40 17.38 11.37
C ASP A 267 -5.13 16.58 11.69
N GLU A 268 -4.43 16.08 10.65
CA GLU A 268 -3.19 15.33 10.79
C GLU A 268 -2.05 16.23 11.34
N MET A 269 -1.94 17.46 10.82
CA MET A 269 -0.95 18.43 11.29
C MET A 269 -1.23 18.86 12.74
N ALA A 270 -2.49 19.15 13.06
CA ALA A 270 -2.88 19.54 14.41
C ALA A 270 -2.58 18.44 15.43
N PHE A 271 -2.84 17.17 15.09
CA PHE A 271 -2.47 16.06 15.96
C PHE A 271 -0.96 15.96 16.19
N CYS A 272 -0.15 16.09 15.13
CA CYS A 272 1.31 16.03 15.22
C CYS A 272 1.93 17.20 16.03
N GLN A 273 1.20 18.32 16.18
CA GLN A 273 1.66 19.51 16.89
C GLN A 273 1.09 19.65 18.30
N ARG A 274 0.36 18.66 18.79
CA ARG A 274 -0.18 18.69 20.16
C ARG A 274 0.93 18.65 21.20
N ASP A 275 0.77 19.42 22.28
CA ASP A 275 1.71 19.46 23.41
C ASP A 275 1.78 18.14 24.18
N ASP A 276 0.66 17.41 24.25
CA ASP A 276 0.53 16.12 24.92
C ASP A 276 0.82 14.90 24.01
N LEU A 277 1.28 15.13 22.77
CA LEU A 277 1.55 14.07 21.77
C LEU A 277 2.38 12.91 22.32
N THR A 278 3.40 13.22 23.13
CA THR A 278 4.29 12.23 23.76
C THR A 278 3.58 11.31 24.77
N VAL A 279 2.43 11.71 25.27
CA VAL A 279 1.63 10.93 26.22
C VAL A 279 0.59 10.10 25.47
N ILE A 280 -0.21 10.76 24.63
CA ILE A 280 -1.36 10.12 24.00
C ILE A 280 -0.98 9.16 22.86
N SER A 281 0.11 9.42 22.13
CA SER A 281 0.53 8.57 20.99
C SER A 281 1.44 7.40 21.39
N GLN A 282 2.02 7.43 22.61
CA GLN A 282 3.03 6.45 23.04
C GLN A 282 2.47 5.34 23.94
N GLN A 283 1.23 4.92 23.70
CA GLN A 283 0.61 3.84 24.47
C GLN A 283 0.48 2.54 23.66
N GLY A 284 -0.10 2.58 22.47
CA GLY A 284 -0.31 1.42 21.61
C GLY A 284 -1.32 1.69 20.48
N PRO A 285 -1.63 0.68 19.65
CA PRO A 285 -2.67 0.76 18.64
C PRO A 285 -4.08 0.76 19.28
N ALA A 286 -5.07 1.21 18.51
CA ALA A 286 -6.47 1.23 18.95
C ALA A 286 -7.06 -0.17 19.12
N THR A 287 -6.68 -1.10 18.26
CA THR A 287 -7.00 -2.53 18.36
C THR A 287 -5.73 -3.36 18.26
N PRO A 288 -5.63 -4.50 18.93
CA PRO A 288 -4.39 -5.26 19.03
C PRO A 288 -3.90 -5.80 17.68
N ASP A 289 -4.78 -6.18 16.79
CA ASP A 289 -4.47 -6.73 15.46
C ASP A 289 -3.78 -5.71 14.53
N HIS A 290 -3.97 -4.42 14.75
CA HIS A 290 -3.29 -3.37 13.98
C HIS A 290 -1.77 -3.31 14.22
N VAL A 291 -1.27 -3.88 15.33
CA VAL A 291 0.16 -3.84 15.68
C VAL A 291 1.08 -4.39 14.59
N ILE A 292 0.64 -5.40 13.84
CA ILE A 292 1.42 -5.97 12.74
C ILE A 292 1.60 -5.00 11.56
N ARG A 293 0.74 -3.99 11.47
CA ARG A 293 0.77 -2.96 10.41
C ARG A 293 1.47 -1.69 10.88
N THR A 294 1.12 -1.20 12.08
CA THR A 294 1.57 0.11 12.58
C THR A 294 2.77 0.03 13.51
N LYS A 295 3.18 -1.17 13.95
CA LYS A 295 4.00 -1.38 15.14
C LYS A 295 3.27 -0.93 16.41
N ARG A 296 3.83 -1.24 17.59
CA ARG A 296 3.22 -0.82 18.85
C ARG A 296 3.15 0.69 19.00
N LEU A 297 4.23 1.40 18.67
CA LEU A 297 4.32 2.85 18.83
C LEU A 297 4.71 3.54 17.52
N PRO A 298 4.21 4.75 17.26
CA PRO A 298 4.78 5.62 16.23
C PRO A 298 6.13 6.16 16.68
N GLN A 299 7.00 6.48 15.74
CA GLN A 299 8.19 7.29 15.98
C GLN A 299 7.77 8.75 16.16
N LEU A 300 8.37 9.43 17.14
CA LEU A 300 8.24 10.88 17.30
C LEU A 300 9.45 11.59 16.69
N GLY A 301 9.20 12.56 15.82
CA GLY A 301 10.27 13.27 15.12
C GLY A 301 11.08 12.39 14.18
N ARG A 302 12.39 12.64 14.03
CA ARG A 302 13.21 12.08 12.93
C ARG A 302 14.34 11.16 13.38
N ASP A 303 14.50 10.90 14.66
CA ASP A 303 15.58 10.06 15.19
C ASP A 303 15.24 8.57 15.09
N VAL A 304 15.54 7.99 13.92
CA VAL A 304 15.32 6.56 13.65
C VAL A 304 16.17 5.66 14.53
N GLU A 305 17.38 6.07 14.89
CA GLU A 305 18.27 5.25 15.72
C GLU A 305 17.74 5.12 17.15
N SER A 306 17.18 6.20 17.72
CA SER A 306 16.51 6.16 19.01
C SER A 306 15.33 5.20 18.98
N TYR A 307 14.45 5.33 17.97
CA TYR A 307 13.31 4.42 17.81
C TYR A 307 13.73 2.94 17.73
N VAL A 308 14.77 2.64 16.96
CA VAL A 308 15.34 1.28 16.84
C VAL A 308 15.86 0.75 18.17
N ARG A 309 16.54 1.59 18.97
CA ARG A 309 16.99 1.20 20.32
C ARG A 309 15.81 0.87 21.23
N ASP A 310 14.79 1.73 21.24
CA ASP A 310 13.60 1.55 22.07
C ASP A 310 12.80 0.30 21.68
N TYR A 311 12.69 0.02 20.37
CA TYR A 311 12.04 -1.20 19.88
C TYR A 311 12.81 -2.46 20.28
N ARG A 312 14.15 -2.44 20.23
CA ARG A 312 14.99 -3.55 20.72
C ARG A 312 14.82 -3.77 22.22
N GLN A 313 14.83 -2.71 23.01
CA GLN A 313 14.58 -2.81 24.47
C GLN A 313 13.18 -3.38 24.76
N TYR A 314 12.17 -2.96 24.01
CA TYR A 314 10.83 -3.54 24.12
C TYR A 314 10.83 -5.04 23.83
N PHE A 315 11.49 -5.46 22.75
CA PHE A 315 11.63 -6.88 22.40
C PHE A 315 12.37 -7.66 23.50
N ASP A 316 13.53 -7.18 23.94
CA ASP A 316 14.38 -7.85 24.93
C ASP A 316 13.66 -8.00 26.30
N LYS A 317 12.84 -7.01 26.65
CA LYS A 317 12.03 -7.05 27.88
C LYS A 317 10.88 -8.06 27.82
N GLN A 318 10.23 -8.19 26.67
CA GLN A 318 9.00 -8.99 26.55
C GLN A 318 9.25 -10.43 26.08
N SER A 319 10.25 -10.67 25.22
CA SER A 319 10.48 -11.97 24.60
C SER A 319 10.77 -13.11 25.60
N PRO A 320 11.42 -12.89 26.78
CA PRO A 320 11.63 -13.99 27.74
C PRO A 320 10.35 -14.56 28.34
N GLN A 321 9.24 -13.81 28.26
CA GLN A 321 7.92 -14.22 28.78
C GLN A 321 7.02 -14.84 27.70
N SER A 322 7.51 -14.97 26.46
CA SER A 322 6.74 -15.56 25.36
C SER A 322 6.55 -17.07 25.56
N ARG A 323 5.37 -17.57 25.20
CA ARG A 323 5.05 -19.02 25.29
C ARG A 323 5.93 -19.87 24.37
N THR A 324 6.42 -19.29 23.28
CA THR A 324 7.31 -19.92 22.29
C THR A 324 8.49 -19.01 21.99
N PRO A 325 9.65 -19.55 21.59
CA PRO A 325 10.77 -18.73 21.14
C PRO A 325 10.39 -17.85 19.94
N VAL A 326 10.62 -16.55 20.06
CA VAL A 326 10.29 -15.57 19.03
C VAL A 326 11.55 -14.92 18.46
N LYS A 327 11.49 -14.52 17.19
CA LYS A 327 12.55 -13.77 16.53
C LYS A 327 12.10 -12.34 16.31
N MET A 328 12.96 -11.38 16.68
CA MET A 328 12.67 -9.97 16.49
C MET A 328 12.35 -9.65 15.02
N LEU A 329 11.27 -8.92 14.80
CA LEU A 329 10.91 -8.33 13.51
C LEU A 329 11.86 -7.19 13.17
N ASP A 330 11.82 -6.70 11.91
CA ASP A 330 12.56 -5.50 11.58
C ASP A 330 12.17 -4.35 12.53
N PRO A 331 13.13 -3.60 13.07
CA PRO A 331 12.86 -2.60 14.10
C PRO A 331 12.45 -1.23 13.55
N ALA A 332 12.21 -1.11 12.23
CA ALA A 332 11.88 0.17 11.62
C ALA A 332 10.44 0.61 11.94
N PRO A 333 10.19 1.92 12.11
CA PRO A 333 8.85 2.46 12.31
C PRO A 333 7.96 2.25 11.07
N ARG A 334 6.66 2.19 11.30
CA ARG A 334 5.63 2.20 10.25
C ARG A 334 4.83 3.49 10.23
N VAL A 335 4.86 4.22 11.32
CA VAL A 335 4.24 5.53 11.48
C VAL A 335 5.26 6.47 12.11
N VAL A 336 5.34 7.69 11.60
CA VAL A 336 6.13 8.79 12.20
C VAL A 336 5.22 9.99 12.37
N LEU A 337 5.28 10.62 13.54
CA LEU A 337 4.62 11.87 13.88
C LEU A 337 5.67 12.97 14.00
N ASP A 338 5.66 13.90 13.06
CA ASP A 338 6.63 15.02 13.02
C ASP A 338 5.88 16.35 12.92
N GLN A 339 6.20 17.30 13.78
CA GLN A 339 5.51 18.61 13.86
C GLN A 339 5.57 19.41 12.57
N THR A 340 6.60 19.20 11.73
CA THR A 340 6.79 19.93 10.48
C THR A 340 6.48 19.11 9.24
N LEU A 341 6.72 17.78 9.26
CA LEU A 341 6.46 16.88 8.13
C LEU A 341 5.05 16.27 8.16
N GLY A 342 4.38 16.31 9.31
CA GLY A 342 3.04 15.77 9.52
C GLY A 342 3.04 14.29 9.89
N LEU A 343 1.93 13.63 9.65
CA LEU A 343 1.78 12.18 9.76
C LEU A 343 2.47 11.51 8.57
N LEU A 344 3.43 10.63 8.85
CA LEU A 344 4.13 9.86 7.81
C LEU A 344 3.81 8.38 7.99
N THR A 345 3.47 7.71 6.90
CA THR A 345 3.18 6.28 6.88
C THR A 345 4.14 5.53 5.95
N ILE A 346 4.66 4.41 6.43
CA ILE A 346 5.79 3.69 5.84
C ILE A 346 5.38 2.26 5.50
N GLY A 347 5.52 1.87 4.23
CA GLY A 347 5.22 0.52 3.75
C GLY A 347 6.26 -0.02 2.77
N LYS A 348 6.22 -1.31 2.51
CA LYS A 348 7.00 -1.96 1.44
C LYS A 348 6.51 -1.58 0.04
N SER A 349 5.31 -1.01 -0.03
CA SER A 349 4.67 -0.53 -1.25
C SER A 349 3.74 0.65 -0.92
N PRO A 350 3.35 1.46 -1.92
CA PRO A 350 2.34 2.51 -1.75
C PRO A 350 0.99 1.99 -1.23
N LYS A 351 0.60 0.78 -1.63
CA LYS A 351 -0.60 0.12 -1.12
C LYS A 351 -0.51 -0.14 0.39
N GLU A 352 0.62 -0.65 0.86
CA GLU A 352 0.83 -0.91 2.30
C GLU A 352 0.89 0.41 3.09
N ALA A 353 1.61 1.42 2.59
CA ALA A 353 1.64 2.75 3.21
C ALA A 353 0.24 3.38 3.31
N LYS A 354 -0.63 3.15 2.30
CA LYS A 354 -2.04 3.57 2.33
C LYS A 354 -2.83 2.84 3.42
N ILE A 355 -2.70 1.51 3.51
CA ILE A 355 -3.36 0.70 4.56
C ILE A 355 -2.98 1.23 5.95
N ILE A 356 -1.70 1.48 6.18
CA ILE A 356 -1.20 2.02 7.45
C ILE A 356 -1.77 3.42 7.71
N SER A 357 -1.89 4.25 6.66
CA SER A 357 -2.51 5.57 6.77
C SER A 357 -3.99 5.50 7.19
N ASP A 358 -4.74 4.62 6.55
CA ASP A 358 -6.15 4.45 6.86
C ASP A 358 -6.32 4.02 8.33
N ILE A 359 -5.58 3.02 8.77
CA ILE A 359 -5.59 2.55 10.17
C ILE A 359 -5.20 3.65 11.15
N TYR A 360 -4.11 4.37 10.87
CA TYR A 360 -3.59 5.32 11.86
C TYR A 360 -4.42 6.60 11.95
N ARG A 361 -5.13 7.00 10.91
CA ARG A 361 -6.13 8.09 10.96
C ARG A 361 -7.28 7.75 11.89
N HIS A 362 -7.84 6.55 11.80
CA HIS A 362 -8.86 6.07 12.74
C HIS A 362 -8.29 6.01 14.17
N THR A 363 -7.05 5.55 14.34
CA THR A 363 -6.36 5.58 15.64
C THR A 363 -6.26 7.00 16.21
N ILE A 364 -5.92 8.00 15.40
CA ILE A 364 -5.89 9.42 15.81
C ILE A 364 -7.26 9.91 16.30
N GLU A 365 -8.32 9.61 15.55
CA GLU A 365 -9.68 10.01 15.93
C GLU A 365 -10.13 9.32 17.22
N ILE A 366 -9.88 8.01 17.34
CA ILE A 366 -10.19 7.23 18.54
C ILE A 366 -9.45 7.80 19.75
N ILE A 367 -8.15 8.08 19.65
CA ILE A 367 -7.36 8.70 20.72
C ILE A 367 -7.99 10.04 21.14
N GLN A 368 -8.27 10.92 20.18
CA GLN A 368 -8.80 12.24 20.49
C GLN A 368 -10.19 12.18 21.14
N ARG A 369 -11.05 11.28 20.68
CA ARG A 369 -12.39 11.05 21.28
C ARG A 369 -12.29 10.44 22.68
N ALA A 370 -11.40 9.47 22.88
CA ALA A 370 -11.17 8.84 24.18
C ALA A 370 -10.59 9.85 25.20
N GLU A 371 -9.66 10.74 24.77
CA GLU A 371 -9.17 11.82 25.62
C GLU A 371 -10.31 12.76 26.10
N ARG A 372 -11.28 13.06 25.23
CA ARG A 372 -12.45 13.85 25.60
C ARG A 372 -13.42 13.10 26.52
N LEU A 373 -13.42 11.78 26.46
CA LEU A 373 -14.25 10.91 27.28
C LEU A 373 -13.64 10.59 28.67
N GLY A 374 -12.46 11.11 28.97
CA GLY A 374 -11.81 10.94 30.28
C GLY A 374 -10.42 10.31 30.23
N GLY A 375 -9.85 10.15 29.06
CA GLY A 375 -8.48 9.68 28.82
C GLY A 375 -8.42 8.49 27.87
N TRP A 376 -7.38 8.48 27.05
CA TRP A 376 -7.03 7.34 26.19
C TRP A 376 -6.22 6.29 26.93
N ARG A 377 -6.57 5.02 26.76
CA ARG A 377 -5.84 3.91 27.37
C ARG A 377 -5.77 2.71 26.42
N ALA A 378 -4.61 2.49 25.81
CA ALA A 378 -4.34 1.29 25.02
C ALA A 378 -4.11 0.06 25.91
N LEU A 379 -4.09 -1.12 25.31
CA LEU A 379 -3.68 -2.36 25.98
C LEU A 379 -2.26 -2.27 26.53
N PRO A 380 -1.94 -3.00 27.61
CA PRO A 380 -0.60 -3.12 28.13
C PRO A 380 0.42 -3.61 27.08
N ALA A 381 1.66 -3.15 27.20
CA ALA A 381 2.72 -3.52 26.26
C ALA A 381 2.93 -5.04 26.12
N ARG A 382 2.60 -5.81 27.17
CA ARG A 382 2.69 -7.27 27.16
C ARG A 382 1.66 -7.87 26.21
N ASP A 383 0.41 -7.47 26.34
CA ASP A 383 -0.70 -8.00 25.53
C ASP A 383 -0.51 -7.67 24.05
N ILE A 384 -0.03 -6.44 23.77
CA ILE A 384 0.29 -6.03 22.39
C ILE A 384 1.46 -6.86 21.84
N PHE A 385 2.48 -7.16 22.66
CA PHE A 385 3.62 -7.99 22.26
C PHE A 385 3.18 -9.41 21.88
N ASP A 386 2.27 -10.00 22.65
CA ASP A 386 1.78 -11.34 22.39
C ASP A 386 1.08 -11.43 21.04
N VAL A 387 0.33 -10.39 20.65
CA VAL A 387 -0.30 -10.31 19.29
C VAL A 387 0.74 -9.99 18.20
N GLU A 388 1.67 -9.04 18.44
CA GLU A 388 2.70 -8.67 17.45
C GLU A 388 3.59 -9.86 17.08
N TYR A 389 3.91 -10.70 18.06
CA TYR A 389 4.78 -11.88 17.88
C TYR A 389 4.01 -13.18 17.77
N TRP A 390 2.69 -13.12 17.65
CA TRP A 390 1.86 -14.27 17.39
C TRP A 390 2.14 -14.87 16.01
N GLU A 391 2.41 -16.17 15.95
CA GLU A 391 2.82 -16.84 14.71
C GLU A 391 1.76 -16.71 13.60
N LEU A 392 0.47 -16.73 13.96
CA LEU A 392 -0.63 -16.61 13.01
C LEU A 392 -0.75 -15.20 12.43
N GLU A 393 -0.52 -14.17 13.22
CA GLU A 393 -0.43 -12.79 12.72
C GLU A 393 0.80 -12.59 11.85
N GLN A 394 1.94 -13.13 12.25
CA GLN A 394 3.17 -13.10 11.46
C GLN A 394 3.05 -13.84 10.11
N ALA A 395 2.26 -14.91 10.04
CA ALA A 395 1.99 -15.62 8.81
C ALA A 395 1.28 -14.72 7.77
N LYS A 396 0.47 -13.74 8.20
CA LYS A 396 -0.15 -12.75 7.31
C LYS A 396 0.90 -11.87 6.61
N LEU A 397 2.00 -11.52 7.29
CA LEU A 397 3.11 -10.73 6.74
C LEU A 397 3.98 -11.50 5.73
N ARG A 398 4.00 -12.83 5.83
CA ARG A 398 4.81 -13.72 4.96
C ARG A 398 4.09 -14.12 3.67
N LYS A 399 2.79 -13.84 3.55
CA LYS A 399 2.03 -14.09 2.32
C LYS A 399 2.52 -13.15 1.21
N GLY A 400 3.07 -13.66 0.11
CA GLY A 400 3.44 -12.81 -1.04
C GLY A 400 4.58 -13.31 -1.92
N GLY A 401 5.21 -14.45 -1.62
CA GLY A 401 6.29 -14.97 -2.46
C GLY A 401 7.58 -14.13 -2.44
N LYS A 402 8.40 -14.21 -3.49
CA LYS A 402 9.63 -13.41 -3.63
C LYS A 402 9.25 -11.94 -3.88
N ALA A 403 9.87 -11.03 -3.13
CA ALA A 403 9.68 -9.60 -3.33
C ALA A 403 10.00 -9.18 -4.78
N PRO A 404 9.18 -8.34 -5.41
CA PRO A 404 9.49 -7.76 -6.70
C PRO A 404 10.82 -7.00 -6.68
N GLN A 405 11.49 -6.92 -7.83
CA GLN A 405 12.86 -6.40 -7.96
C GLN A 405 13.04 -4.98 -7.40
N PHE A 406 12.06 -4.11 -7.60
CA PHE A 406 12.09 -2.69 -7.17
C PHE A 406 11.06 -2.38 -6.08
N GLN A 407 10.67 -3.38 -5.29
CA GLN A 407 9.75 -3.14 -4.18
C GLN A 407 10.29 -2.08 -3.21
N GLY A 408 9.48 -1.08 -2.91
CA GLY A 408 9.85 0.02 -2.02
C GLY A 408 10.71 1.11 -2.66
N GLU A 409 11.06 0.99 -3.94
CA GLU A 409 11.83 1.97 -4.69
C GLU A 409 10.93 2.88 -5.54
N VAL A 410 11.41 4.10 -5.83
CA VAL A 410 10.68 5.16 -6.51
C VAL A 410 11.38 5.55 -7.81
N ALA A 411 10.64 5.52 -8.92
CA ALA A 411 11.11 5.93 -10.24
C ALA A 411 10.38 7.17 -10.73
N LEU A 412 11.09 8.06 -11.43
CA LEU A 412 10.51 9.15 -12.20
C LEU A 412 10.84 8.97 -13.68
N VAL A 413 9.83 9.02 -14.53
CA VAL A 413 9.93 8.86 -15.99
C VAL A 413 9.36 10.10 -16.68
N THR A 414 10.11 10.70 -17.58
CA THR A 414 9.65 11.84 -18.42
C THR A 414 9.19 11.37 -19.79
N GLY A 415 8.17 12.06 -20.36
CA GLY A 415 7.52 11.62 -21.61
C GLY A 415 6.78 10.30 -21.39
N ALA A 416 6.06 10.19 -20.28
CA ALA A 416 5.52 8.94 -19.73
C ALA A 416 4.13 8.56 -20.26
N ALA A 417 3.47 9.43 -21.03
CA ALA A 417 2.11 9.17 -21.52
C ALA A 417 2.07 8.22 -22.73
N SER A 418 3.16 8.09 -23.46
CA SER A 418 3.20 7.30 -24.71
C SER A 418 4.57 6.68 -25.01
N GLY A 419 4.63 5.84 -26.04
CA GLY A 419 5.85 5.27 -26.60
C GLY A 419 6.79 4.65 -25.57
N ILE A 420 8.10 4.93 -25.69
CA ILE A 420 9.15 4.36 -24.82
C ILE A 420 8.92 4.73 -23.36
N GLY A 421 8.52 5.98 -23.07
CA GLY A 421 8.28 6.43 -21.70
C GLY A 421 7.16 5.64 -21.00
N LYS A 422 6.03 5.45 -21.69
CA LYS A 422 4.92 4.62 -21.17
C LYS A 422 5.36 3.17 -20.97
N ALA A 423 6.08 2.60 -21.91
CA ALA A 423 6.60 1.23 -21.77
C ALA A 423 7.56 1.12 -20.57
N CYS A 424 8.41 2.14 -20.31
CA CYS A 424 9.26 2.19 -19.11
C CYS A 424 8.42 2.23 -17.82
N VAL A 425 7.32 3.00 -17.80
CA VAL A 425 6.38 3.00 -16.67
C VAL A 425 5.82 1.60 -16.44
N ASP A 426 5.30 0.94 -17.49
CA ASP A 426 4.74 -0.41 -17.41
C ASP A 426 5.77 -1.42 -16.87
N SER A 427 7.00 -1.41 -17.38
CA SER A 427 8.08 -2.30 -16.96
C SER A 427 8.51 -2.10 -15.50
N LEU A 428 8.62 -0.85 -15.05
CA LEU A 428 8.99 -0.51 -13.68
C LEU A 428 7.88 -0.86 -12.68
N LEU A 429 6.61 -0.58 -13.04
CA LEU A 429 5.45 -0.98 -12.23
C LEU A 429 5.33 -2.50 -12.09
N ALA A 430 5.55 -3.25 -13.18
CA ALA A 430 5.54 -4.71 -13.16
C ALA A 430 6.62 -5.30 -12.24
N ARG A 431 7.73 -4.59 -12.04
CA ARG A 431 8.82 -4.92 -11.13
C ARG A 431 8.63 -4.37 -9.71
N GLY A 432 7.49 -3.75 -9.41
CA GLY A 432 7.09 -3.31 -8.07
C GLY A 432 7.61 -1.94 -7.63
N ALA A 433 8.14 -1.13 -8.54
CA ALA A 433 8.46 0.27 -8.24
C ALA A 433 7.20 1.11 -8.03
N ALA A 434 7.30 2.15 -7.21
CA ALA A 434 6.39 3.29 -7.28
C ALA A 434 6.86 4.21 -8.39
N VAL A 435 5.98 4.59 -9.32
CA VAL A 435 6.39 5.34 -10.53
C VAL A 435 5.68 6.69 -10.60
N VAL A 436 6.47 7.72 -10.84
CA VAL A 436 6.02 9.06 -11.19
C VAL A 436 6.17 9.25 -12.70
N GLY A 437 5.09 9.53 -13.39
CA GLY A 437 5.09 9.86 -14.82
C GLY A 437 4.89 11.36 -15.04
N LEU A 438 5.83 12.00 -15.75
CA LEU A 438 5.69 13.39 -16.20
C LEU A 438 5.47 13.43 -17.70
N ASP A 439 4.45 14.14 -18.14
CA ASP A 439 4.20 14.39 -19.56
C ASP A 439 3.47 15.72 -19.74
N ILE A 440 3.58 16.33 -20.93
CA ILE A 440 2.77 17.49 -21.30
C ILE A 440 1.34 17.11 -21.66
N ASP A 441 1.09 15.85 -22.00
CA ASP A 441 -0.25 15.35 -22.31
C ASP A 441 -1.01 15.10 -21.00
N PRO A 442 -2.15 15.77 -20.75
CA PRO A 442 -2.93 15.60 -19.53
C PRO A 442 -3.51 14.19 -19.35
N VAL A 443 -3.52 13.34 -20.38
CA VAL A 443 -3.95 11.95 -20.27
C VAL A 443 -3.12 11.18 -19.21
N ILE A 444 -1.89 11.62 -18.94
CA ILE A 444 -1.00 11.03 -17.94
C ILE A 444 -1.63 10.97 -16.54
N GLU A 445 -2.50 11.92 -16.19
CA GLU A 445 -3.13 11.98 -14.87
C GLU A 445 -4.17 10.88 -14.64
N THR A 446 -4.71 10.32 -15.74
CA THR A 446 -5.76 9.28 -15.70
C THR A 446 -5.33 7.95 -16.30
N LEU A 447 -4.09 7.86 -16.79
CA LEU A 447 -3.56 6.70 -17.52
C LEU A 447 -3.60 5.40 -16.71
N TYR A 448 -3.38 5.50 -15.39
CA TYR A 448 -3.42 4.36 -14.46
C TYR A 448 -4.20 4.70 -13.19
N GLN A 449 -5.12 3.83 -12.80
CA GLN A 449 -5.90 3.92 -11.56
C GLN A 449 -5.31 2.97 -10.50
N ARG A 450 -4.11 3.29 -9.99
CA ARG A 450 -3.40 2.43 -9.03
C ARG A 450 -2.55 3.26 -8.04
N PRO A 451 -2.38 2.80 -6.78
CA PRO A 451 -1.71 3.58 -5.73
C PRO A 451 -0.21 3.78 -5.93
N ASP A 452 0.44 2.96 -6.76
CA ASP A 452 1.88 2.97 -7.05
C ASP A 452 2.22 3.75 -8.33
N PHE A 453 1.26 4.47 -8.90
CA PHE A 453 1.48 5.41 -10.01
C PHE A 453 0.99 6.81 -9.66
N LEU A 454 1.81 7.81 -9.98
CA LEU A 454 1.45 9.23 -9.91
C LEU A 454 1.75 9.91 -11.24
N GLY A 455 0.72 10.11 -12.06
CA GLY A 455 0.80 10.88 -13.30
C GLY A 455 0.64 12.37 -13.04
N MET A 456 1.47 13.19 -13.67
CA MET A 456 1.36 14.64 -13.56
C MET A 456 1.57 15.30 -14.93
N CYS A 457 0.63 16.15 -15.34
CA CYS A 457 0.80 17.03 -16.48
C CYS A 457 1.87 18.07 -16.16
N CYS A 458 2.99 18.03 -16.88
CA CYS A 458 4.15 18.88 -16.61
C CYS A 458 4.96 19.11 -17.88
N ASP A 459 5.08 20.38 -18.26
CA ASP A 459 6.12 20.81 -19.21
C ASP A 459 7.46 20.85 -18.49
N ILE A 460 8.37 19.94 -18.83
CA ILE A 460 9.69 19.84 -18.21
C ILE A 460 10.59 21.04 -18.53
N THR A 461 10.22 21.91 -19.47
CA THR A 461 10.94 23.16 -19.80
C THR A 461 10.57 24.30 -18.84
N ASP A 462 9.44 24.16 -18.10
CA ASP A 462 9.06 25.06 -17.02
C ASP A 462 9.69 24.58 -15.69
N ASN A 463 10.73 25.30 -15.25
CA ASN A 463 11.43 24.97 -14.01
C ASN A 463 10.52 25.01 -12.78
N THR A 464 9.51 25.88 -12.74
CA THR A 464 8.60 26.00 -11.60
C THR A 464 7.68 24.79 -11.52
N ALA A 465 7.08 24.41 -12.65
CA ALA A 465 6.25 23.19 -12.75
C ALA A 465 7.07 21.93 -12.41
N LEU A 466 8.31 21.86 -12.90
CA LEU A 466 9.22 20.75 -12.62
C LEU A 466 9.54 20.61 -11.12
N GLN A 467 9.90 21.71 -10.46
CA GLN A 467 10.18 21.70 -9.01
C GLN A 467 8.95 21.30 -8.19
N GLN A 468 7.77 21.78 -8.56
CA GLN A 468 6.52 21.40 -7.91
C GLN A 468 6.21 19.90 -8.10
N SER A 469 6.44 19.38 -9.31
CA SER A 469 6.25 17.95 -9.61
C SER A 469 7.20 17.06 -8.81
N ILE A 470 8.47 17.43 -8.70
CA ILE A 470 9.44 16.73 -7.86
C ILE A 470 9.01 16.75 -6.39
N LYS A 471 8.58 17.92 -5.87
CA LYS A 471 8.09 18.04 -4.49
C LYS A 471 6.87 17.13 -4.25
N LYS A 472 5.88 17.14 -5.15
CA LYS A 472 4.70 16.25 -5.07
C LYS A 472 5.10 14.78 -5.08
N SER A 473 6.08 14.39 -5.91
CA SER A 473 6.61 13.01 -5.97
C SER A 473 7.18 12.56 -4.62
N VAL A 474 7.97 13.42 -3.98
CA VAL A 474 8.58 13.12 -2.67
C VAL A 474 7.52 13.04 -1.56
N LEU A 475 6.50 13.91 -1.59
CA LEU A 475 5.39 13.84 -0.64
C LEU A 475 4.57 12.55 -0.79
N ALA A 476 4.43 12.05 -2.02
CA ALA A 476 3.67 10.85 -2.32
C ALA A 476 4.42 9.55 -1.97
N PHE A 477 5.75 9.50 -2.20
CA PHE A 477 6.53 8.26 -2.14
C PHE A 477 7.80 8.35 -1.26
N GLY A 478 8.12 9.53 -0.75
CA GLY A 478 9.20 9.74 0.22
C GLY A 478 10.59 9.97 -0.37
N GLY A 479 10.77 9.94 -1.69
CA GLY A 479 12.09 10.14 -2.30
C GLY A 479 12.14 9.81 -3.77
N LEU A 480 13.37 9.63 -4.30
CA LEU A 480 13.62 9.26 -5.68
C LEU A 480 14.84 8.33 -5.75
N ASP A 481 14.69 7.18 -6.40
CA ASP A 481 15.75 6.18 -6.55
C ASP A 481 16.20 6.02 -8.00
N MET A 482 15.28 6.14 -8.94
CA MET A 482 15.50 5.94 -10.37
C MET A 482 14.96 7.11 -11.17
N LEU A 483 15.74 7.60 -12.14
CA LEU A 483 15.35 8.68 -13.05
C LEU A 483 15.51 8.21 -14.49
N VAL A 484 14.44 8.23 -15.28
CA VAL A 484 14.46 7.90 -16.71
C VAL A 484 14.25 9.20 -17.51
N LEU A 485 15.31 9.67 -18.14
CA LEU A 485 15.31 10.84 -19.03
C LEU A 485 14.91 10.39 -20.44
N ASN A 486 13.61 10.41 -20.72
CA ASN A 486 13.06 9.92 -21.98
C ASN A 486 12.41 11.05 -22.81
N ALA A 487 11.79 12.04 -22.18
CA ALA A 487 11.15 13.15 -22.91
C ALA A 487 12.10 13.79 -23.94
N GLY A 488 11.59 13.98 -25.14
CA GLY A 488 12.35 14.56 -26.24
C GLY A 488 11.46 14.78 -27.46
N MET A 489 11.91 15.65 -28.32
CA MET A 489 11.22 15.95 -29.57
C MET A 489 12.14 15.79 -30.77
N PHE A 490 11.51 15.41 -31.90
CA PHE A 490 12.12 15.38 -33.24
C PHE A 490 11.11 16.01 -34.21
N PRO A 491 11.30 17.27 -34.62
CA PRO A 491 10.32 18.00 -35.42
C PRO A 491 10.27 17.57 -36.89
N GLY A 492 11.23 16.74 -37.32
CA GLY A 492 11.36 16.30 -38.72
C GLY A 492 12.76 16.52 -39.29
N GLY A 493 12.91 16.32 -40.55
CA GLY A 493 14.20 16.52 -41.27
C GLY A 493 14.23 17.90 -41.93
N CYS A 494 15.28 18.71 -41.60
CA CYS A 494 15.54 19.98 -42.25
C CYS A 494 17.06 20.11 -42.58
N PRO A 495 17.45 20.46 -43.84
CA PRO A 495 18.83 20.76 -44.14
C PRO A 495 19.39 21.88 -43.28
N VAL A 496 20.67 21.80 -42.90
CA VAL A 496 21.30 22.80 -42.00
C VAL A 496 21.17 24.24 -42.52
N ALA A 497 21.26 24.44 -43.82
CA ALA A 497 21.14 25.75 -44.45
C ALA A 497 19.74 26.38 -44.35
N GLU A 498 18.72 25.57 -44.06
CA GLU A 498 17.31 25.96 -44.02
C GLU A 498 16.73 25.82 -42.62
N LEU A 499 17.53 25.35 -41.64
CA LEU A 499 17.06 25.09 -40.26
C LEU A 499 16.74 26.40 -39.56
N PRO A 500 15.45 26.60 -39.11
CA PRO A 500 15.09 27.80 -38.38
C PRO A 500 15.71 27.84 -36.99
N ASP A 501 16.13 29.03 -36.55
CA ASP A 501 16.68 29.25 -35.21
C ASP A 501 15.71 28.85 -34.10
N ASP A 502 14.41 29.12 -34.29
CA ASP A 502 13.37 28.75 -33.31
C ASP A 502 13.25 27.23 -33.16
N GLU A 503 13.31 26.47 -34.26
CA GLU A 503 13.30 25.01 -34.21
C GLU A 503 14.55 24.46 -33.51
N TRP A 504 15.73 25.01 -33.84
CA TRP A 504 16.98 24.67 -33.16
C TRP A 504 16.87 24.90 -31.65
N ASN A 505 16.42 26.10 -31.25
CA ASN A 505 16.31 26.50 -29.86
C ASN A 505 15.29 25.64 -29.10
N GLN A 506 14.14 25.33 -29.69
CA GLN A 506 13.12 24.48 -29.09
C GLN A 506 13.65 23.04 -28.87
N VAL A 507 14.34 22.45 -29.84
CA VAL A 507 14.92 21.10 -29.69
C VAL A 507 15.98 21.10 -28.60
N MET A 508 16.86 22.10 -28.53
CA MET A 508 17.87 22.21 -27.48
C MET A 508 17.24 22.42 -26.11
N GLN A 509 16.17 23.21 -26.02
CA GLN A 509 15.47 23.46 -24.77
C GLN A 509 14.85 22.17 -24.19
N VAL A 510 14.14 21.40 -25.00
CA VAL A 510 13.49 20.16 -24.56
C VAL A 510 14.51 19.03 -24.35
N ASN A 511 15.36 18.76 -25.35
CA ASN A 511 16.19 17.57 -25.34
C ASN A 511 17.46 17.69 -24.47
N LEU A 512 17.91 18.91 -24.16
CA LEU A 512 19.14 19.15 -23.40
C LEU A 512 18.89 19.96 -22.12
N ASN A 513 18.39 21.21 -22.24
CA ASN A 513 18.34 22.14 -21.11
C ASN A 513 17.38 21.67 -20.03
N ALA A 514 16.20 21.15 -20.38
CA ALA A 514 15.23 20.58 -19.45
C ALA A 514 15.80 19.34 -18.73
N ASN A 515 16.54 18.48 -19.42
CA ASN A 515 17.20 17.33 -18.81
C ASN A 515 18.31 17.74 -17.84
N LEU A 516 19.07 18.81 -18.13
CA LEU A 516 20.04 19.38 -17.19
C LEU A 516 19.34 19.92 -15.92
N ALA A 517 18.22 20.64 -16.09
CA ALA A 517 17.44 21.15 -14.96
C ALA A 517 16.93 19.98 -14.09
N LEU A 518 16.41 18.92 -14.71
CA LEU A 518 15.92 17.74 -14.01
C LEU A 518 17.03 16.98 -13.28
N LEU A 519 18.20 16.80 -13.89
CA LEU A 519 19.37 16.22 -13.24
C LEU A 519 19.76 17.01 -11.99
N ARG A 520 19.89 18.34 -12.09
CA ARG A 520 20.23 19.22 -10.94
C ARG A 520 19.23 19.10 -9.81
N SER A 521 17.93 19.11 -10.13
CA SER A 521 16.87 19.05 -9.14
C SER A 521 16.74 17.67 -8.48
N SER A 522 17.07 16.62 -9.20
CA SER A 522 16.98 15.24 -8.72
C SER A 522 18.22 14.76 -7.96
N HIS A 523 19.40 15.36 -8.19
CA HIS A 523 20.65 14.95 -7.55
C HIS A 523 20.58 14.85 -6.01
N PRO A 524 20.07 15.85 -5.26
CA PRO A 524 19.99 15.77 -3.80
C PRO A 524 19.10 14.62 -3.31
N LEU A 525 18.08 14.26 -4.08
CA LEU A 525 17.15 13.15 -3.78
C LEU A 525 17.79 11.79 -4.11
N LEU A 526 18.42 11.66 -5.28
CA LEU A 526 19.11 10.45 -5.69
C LEU A 526 20.25 10.06 -4.73
N LYS A 527 20.90 11.03 -4.08
CA LYS A 527 21.87 10.79 -2.99
C LYS A 527 21.24 10.12 -1.77
N GLN A 528 19.94 10.31 -1.54
CA GLN A 528 19.22 9.72 -0.42
C GLN A 528 18.58 8.37 -0.77
N ALA A 529 18.76 7.87 -2.00
CA ALA A 529 18.22 6.58 -2.42
C ALA A 529 18.78 5.43 -1.55
N PRO A 530 17.93 4.59 -0.93
CA PRO A 530 18.37 3.48 -0.07
C PRO A 530 19.31 2.48 -0.78
N SER A 531 19.05 2.20 -2.07
CA SER A 531 19.82 1.25 -2.88
C SER A 531 20.73 1.92 -3.92
N ASN A 532 21.18 3.15 -3.64
CA ASN A 532 21.87 4.04 -4.56
C ASN A 532 20.98 4.65 -5.66
N GLY A 533 21.34 5.85 -6.14
CA GLY A 533 20.65 6.52 -7.23
C GLY A 533 20.99 5.93 -8.60
N ARG A 534 20.00 5.86 -9.50
CA ARG A 534 20.17 5.35 -10.87
C ARG A 534 19.52 6.29 -11.87
N VAL A 535 20.26 6.61 -12.91
CA VAL A 535 19.75 7.42 -14.03
C VAL A 535 19.92 6.63 -15.32
N VAL A 536 18.87 6.56 -16.12
CA VAL A 536 18.92 6.03 -17.48
C VAL A 536 18.48 7.11 -18.45
N VAL A 537 19.32 7.35 -19.46
CA VAL A 537 19.08 8.38 -20.48
C VAL A 537 18.70 7.69 -21.78
N ILE A 538 17.56 8.05 -22.33
CA ILE A 538 17.18 7.61 -23.68
C ILE A 538 17.85 8.56 -24.69
N GLY A 539 18.98 8.11 -25.17
CA GLY A 539 19.75 8.76 -26.23
C GLY A 539 19.17 8.53 -27.62
N SER A 540 20.00 8.25 -28.58
CA SER A 540 19.61 7.89 -29.94
C SER A 540 20.81 7.31 -30.72
N LYS A 541 20.56 6.43 -31.66
CA LYS A 541 21.59 6.03 -32.64
C LYS A 541 22.18 7.23 -33.44
N ASN A 542 21.43 8.35 -33.50
CA ASN A 542 21.94 9.57 -34.16
C ASN A 542 23.16 10.19 -33.47
N VAL A 543 23.53 9.71 -32.27
CA VAL A 543 24.76 10.10 -31.60
C VAL A 543 25.99 9.50 -32.35
N PRO A 544 26.12 8.16 -32.49
CA PRO A 544 27.20 7.57 -33.24
C PRO A 544 27.02 7.62 -34.77
N ALA A 545 25.78 7.66 -35.29
CA ALA A 545 25.46 7.61 -36.71
C ALA A 545 24.41 8.65 -37.11
N PRO A 546 24.77 9.94 -37.17
CA PRO A 546 23.84 11.01 -37.49
C PRO A 546 23.26 10.87 -38.90
N GLY A 547 22.01 11.29 -39.09
CA GLY A 547 21.32 11.36 -40.38
C GLY A 547 21.31 12.76 -40.96
N ALA A 548 21.37 12.87 -42.28
CA ALA A 548 21.14 14.14 -42.96
C ALA A 548 19.76 14.71 -42.63
N GLY A 549 19.66 16.01 -42.41
CA GLY A 549 18.44 16.69 -42.02
C GLY A 549 18.13 16.64 -40.52
N ALA A 550 18.83 15.88 -39.69
CA ALA A 550 18.57 15.74 -38.24
C ALA A 550 19.57 16.55 -37.39
N ALA A 551 19.96 17.76 -37.83
CA ALA A 551 21.03 18.53 -37.21
C ALA A 551 20.72 18.89 -35.74
N ALA A 552 19.62 19.58 -35.46
CA ALA A 552 19.25 19.99 -34.11
C ALA A 552 19.08 18.77 -33.18
N TYR A 553 18.37 17.74 -33.63
CA TYR A 553 18.16 16.51 -32.86
C TYR A 553 19.45 15.78 -32.54
N SER A 554 20.31 15.52 -33.57
CA SER A 554 21.59 14.82 -33.39
C SER A 554 22.52 15.60 -32.45
N ALA A 555 22.62 16.91 -32.63
CA ALA A 555 23.42 17.77 -31.77
C ALA A 555 22.91 17.74 -30.30
N SER A 556 21.59 17.85 -30.07
CA SER A 556 21.01 17.80 -28.72
C SER A 556 21.26 16.47 -28.03
N LYS A 557 21.05 15.34 -28.72
CA LYS A 557 21.29 13.99 -28.16
C LYS A 557 22.77 13.70 -27.93
N SER A 558 23.67 14.21 -28.78
CA SER A 558 25.14 14.13 -28.58
C SER A 558 25.57 14.95 -27.36
N ALA A 559 25.04 16.19 -27.22
CA ALA A 559 25.28 17.05 -26.07
C ALA A 559 24.77 16.40 -24.76
N LEU A 560 23.54 15.82 -24.74
CA LEU A 560 23.00 15.12 -23.59
C LEU A 560 23.84 13.88 -23.23
N THR A 561 24.31 13.13 -24.23
CA THR A 561 25.22 11.98 -24.02
C THR A 561 26.53 12.42 -23.37
N GLN A 562 27.14 13.48 -23.85
CA GLN A 562 28.38 14.02 -23.26
C GLN A 562 28.17 14.57 -21.87
N LEU A 563 27.05 15.29 -21.62
CA LEU A 563 26.67 15.76 -20.30
C LEU A 563 26.52 14.56 -19.34
N SER A 564 25.85 13.48 -19.76
CA SER A 564 25.66 12.28 -18.95
C SER A 564 26.98 11.61 -18.55
N ARG A 565 27.98 11.63 -19.41
CA ARG A 565 29.34 11.14 -19.08
C ARG A 565 30.02 11.98 -18.02
N ILE A 566 29.85 13.31 -18.07
CA ILE A 566 30.37 14.23 -17.03
C ILE A 566 29.65 13.98 -15.71
N VAL A 567 28.32 13.85 -15.74
CA VAL A 567 27.52 13.53 -14.56
C VAL A 567 27.98 12.21 -13.92
N ALA A 568 28.29 11.19 -14.73
CA ALA A 568 28.83 9.92 -14.21
C ALA A 568 30.13 10.11 -13.42
N LEU A 569 31.04 10.96 -13.93
CA LEU A 569 32.32 11.25 -13.25
C LEU A 569 32.10 12.00 -11.93
N GLU A 570 31.17 12.95 -11.91
CA GLU A 570 30.94 13.82 -10.74
C GLU A 570 30.14 13.11 -9.64
N TRP A 571 29.13 12.28 -10.01
CA TRP A 571 28.17 11.69 -9.08
C TRP A 571 28.54 10.28 -8.61
N ALA A 572 29.58 9.67 -9.19
CA ALA A 572 30.07 8.36 -8.75
C ALA A 572 30.43 8.34 -7.24
N LYS A 573 31.00 9.43 -6.71
CA LYS A 573 31.31 9.60 -5.28
C LYS A 573 30.08 9.60 -4.38
N ASP A 574 28.91 9.97 -4.93
CA ASP A 574 27.62 9.96 -4.24
C ASP A 574 26.88 8.62 -4.39
N GLY A 575 27.51 7.62 -5.05
CA GLY A 575 26.93 6.30 -5.30
C GLY A 575 25.89 6.28 -6.42
N ILE A 576 25.80 7.34 -7.24
CA ILE A 576 24.81 7.46 -8.33
C ILE A 576 25.39 6.94 -9.62
N ARG A 577 24.66 6.03 -10.31
CA ARG A 577 25.01 5.50 -11.64
C ARG A 577 24.17 6.20 -12.71
N ILE A 578 24.77 6.48 -13.86
CA ILE A 578 24.07 6.98 -15.04
C ILE A 578 24.53 6.20 -16.28
N ASN A 579 23.57 5.65 -17.02
CA ASN A 579 23.83 4.91 -18.26
C ASN A 579 22.92 5.44 -19.38
N ILE A 580 23.35 5.24 -20.63
CA ILE A 580 22.67 5.78 -21.80
C ILE A 580 22.29 4.62 -22.72
N LEU A 581 21.04 4.61 -23.19
CA LEU A 581 20.57 3.75 -24.27
C LEU A 581 20.52 4.53 -25.57
N HIS A 582 20.95 3.91 -26.66
CA HIS A 582 20.86 4.45 -28.01
C HIS A 582 19.91 3.62 -28.86
N PRO A 583 18.58 3.84 -28.76
CA PRO A 583 17.63 3.16 -29.63
C PRO A 583 17.81 3.62 -31.09
N ASP A 584 17.62 2.69 -32.04
CA ASP A 584 17.28 3.03 -33.42
C ASP A 584 15.75 3.17 -33.56
N ALA A 585 15.26 3.23 -34.78
CA ALA A 585 13.85 3.38 -35.09
C ALA A 585 12.93 2.44 -34.28
N VAL A 586 12.25 2.99 -33.29
CA VAL A 586 11.27 2.29 -32.44
C VAL A 586 9.89 2.51 -33.05
N PHE A 587 9.44 1.54 -33.85
CA PHE A 587 8.37 1.73 -34.83
C PHE A 587 6.95 1.76 -34.24
N ASP A 588 6.75 1.34 -33.01
CA ASP A 588 5.49 1.38 -32.25
C ASP A 588 5.27 2.70 -31.49
N THR A 589 6.11 3.73 -31.76
CA THR A 589 5.96 5.07 -31.16
C THR A 589 5.22 6.02 -32.10
N GLY A 590 4.62 7.08 -31.55
CA GLY A 590 3.82 8.05 -32.31
C GLY A 590 4.55 8.83 -33.41
N ILE A 591 5.88 8.78 -33.44
CA ILE A 591 6.71 9.38 -34.51
C ILE A 591 6.53 8.61 -35.84
N TRP A 592 6.21 7.32 -35.78
CA TRP A 592 6.13 6.43 -36.92
C TRP A 592 4.69 6.20 -37.36
N THR A 593 4.06 7.25 -37.95
CA THR A 593 2.76 7.06 -38.61
C THR A 593 2.88 6.18 -39.86
N GLN A 594 1.76 5.64 -40.35
CA GLN A 594 1.78 4.79 -41.54
C GLN A 594 2.32 5.55 -42.77
N GLU A 595 2.00 6.86 -42.89
CA GLU A 595 2.48 7.73 -43.94
C GLU A 595 4.01 7.90 -43.87
N VAL A 596 4.55 8.13 -42.66
CA VAL A 596 5.98 8.26 -42.43
C VAL A 596 6.71 6.95 -42.76
N LEU A 597 6.17 5.82 -42.31
CA LEU A 597 6.74 4.50 -42.61
C LEU A 597 6.77 4.22 -44.09
N GLN A 598 5.67 4.47 -44.81
CA GLN A 598 5.56 4.26 -46.26
C GLN A 598 6.52 5.17 -47.03
N ALA A 599 6.58 6.46 -46.68
CA ALA A 599 7.49 7.41 -47.31
C ALA A 599 8.95 7.01 -47.11
N ARG A 600 9.34 6.58 -45.91
CA ARG A 600 10.71 6.13 -45.61
C ARG A 600 11.05 4.83 -46.33
N ALA A 601 10.17 3.83 -46.32
CA ALA A 601 10.38 2.56 -47.02
C ALA A 601 10.53 2.80 -48.52
N SER A 602 9.69 3.64 -49.10
CA SER A 602 9.76 4.00 -50.53
C SER A 602 11.07 4.72 -50.88
N HIS A 603 11.54 5.64 -50.04
CA HIS A 603 12.82 6.34 -50.22
C HIS A 603 14.02 5.37 -50.31
N TYR A 604 13.97 4.25 -49.60
CA TYR A 604 15.01 3.21 -49.65
C TYR A 604 14.69 2.09 -50.65
N GLY A 605 13.60 2.16 -51.40
CA GLY A 605 13.18 1.14 -52.35
C GLY A 605 12.81 -0.21 -51.70
N MET A 606 12.29 -0.16 -50.46
CA MET A 606 11.98 -1.35 -49.65
C MET A 606 10.48 -1.44 -49.36
N SER A 607 10.02 -2.64 -49.01
CA SER A 607 8.71 -2.77 -48.33
C SER A 607 8.79 -2.18 -46.91
N VAL A 608 7.64 -1.83 -46.35
CA VAL A 608 7.59 -1.36 -44.95
C VAL A 608 8.16 -2.40 -43.99
N GLN A 609 7.88 -3.69 -44.22
CA GLN A 609 8.40 -4.78 -43.40
C GLN A 609 9.92 -4.91 -43.51
N ASP A 610 10.48 -4.87 -44.72
CA ASP A 610 11.93 -4.93 -44.92
C ASP A 610 12.61 -3.70 -44.31
N TYR A 611 11.97 -2.53 -44.38
CA TYR A 611 12.47 -1.31 -43.76
C TYR A 611 12.55 -1.43 -42.24
N LYS A 612 11.49 -2.00 -41.59
CA LYS A 612 11.43 -2.21 -40.14
C LYS A 612 12.49 -3.21 -39.65
N THR A 613 12.84 -4.20 -40.45
CA THR A 613 13.76 -5.29 -40.09
C THR A 613 15.12 -5.20 -40.85
N ARG A 614 15.53 -4.00 -41.25
CA ARG A 614 16.77 -3.80 -42.03
C ARG A 614 18.08 -3.98 -41.25
N ASN A 615 18.01 -4.02 -39.91
CA ASN A 615 19.17 -4.24 -39.03
C ASN A 615 19.76 -5.65 -39.20
N LEU A 616 20.94 -5.91 -38.60
CA LEU A 616 21.68 -7.17 -38.78
C LEU A 616 20.91 -8.38 -38.25
N LEU A 617 20.18 -8.25 -37.15
CA LEU A 617 19.36 -9.32 -36.54
C LEU A 617 18.03 -9.55 -37.27
N LYS A 618 17.68 -8.72 -38.26
CA LYS A 618 16.42 -8.81 -39.01
C LYS A 618 15.20 -8.79 -38.10
N THR A 619 15.21 -7.96 -37.05
CA THR A 619 14.18 -7.84 -36.06
C THR A 619 13.62 -6.42 -35.96
N GLU A 620 12.37 -6.27 -35.58
CA GLU A 620 11.76 -4.98 -35.21
C GLU A 620 12.16 -4.65 -33.78
N ILE A 621 12.50 -3.40 -33.49
CA ILE A 621 12.74 -2.88 -32.16
C ILE A 621 11.50 -2.16 -31.69
N THR A 622 11.01 -2.51 -30.50
CA THR A 622 9.80 -1.97 -29.89
C THR A 622 10.09 -1.11 -28.67
N SER A 623 9.14 -0.30 -28.26
CA SER A 623 9.18 0.45 -27.00
C SER A 623 9.35 -0.46 -25.78
N HIS A 624 8.78 -1.67 -25.82
CA HIS A 624 8.95 -2.69 -24.79
C HIS A 624 10.40 -3.15 -24.66
N ASP A 625 11.11 -3.41 -25.78
CA ASP A 625 12.52 -3.83 -25.74
C ASP A 625 13.40 -2.77 -25.05
N VAL A 626 13.16 -1.49 -25.40
CA VAL A 626 13.88 -0.35 -24.78
C VAL A 626 13.56 -0.24 -23.29
N ALA A 627 12.30 -0.44 -22.91
CA ALA A 627 11.84 -0.35 -21.53
C ALA A 627 12.41 -1.46 -20.64
N GLU A 628 12.44 -2.71 -21.14
CA GLU A 628 13.01 -3.83 -20.41
C GLU A 628 14.51 -3.61 -20.14
N LEU A 629 15.26 -3.17 -21.15
CA LEU A 629 16.68 -2.85 -20.95
C LEU A 629 16.89 -1.65 -20.03
N THR A 630 16.00 -0.64 -20.07
CA THR A 630 15.99 0.49 -19.12
C THR A 630 15.82 0.00 -17.69
N ALA A 631 14.86 -0.89 -17.44
CA ALA A 631 14.63 -1.47 -16.13
C ALA A 631 15.82 -2.32 -15.65
N GLU A 632 16.43 -3.13 -16.52
CA GLU A 632 17.63 -3.90 -16.18
C GLU A 632 18.82 -2.99 -15.83
N LEU A 633 19.04 -1.88 -16.55
CA LEU A 633 20.06 -0.89 -16.19
C LEU A 633 19.83 -0.26 -14.82
N CYS A 634 18.57 -0.16 -14.37
CA CYS A 634 18.24 0.22 -13.00
C CYS A 634 18.48 -0.93 -12.01
N GLY A 635 18.51 -2.18 -12.46
CA GLY A 635 18.59 -3.38 -11.64
C GLY A 635 19.99 -3.70 -11.10
N PRO A 636 20.08 -4.77 -10.28
CA PRO A 636 21.33 -5.21 -9.66
C PRO A 636 22.34 -5.79 -10.65
N LEU A 637 21.89 -6.28 -11.80
CA LEU A 637 22.77 -6.82 -12.86
C LEU A 637 23.81 -5.78 -13.29
N PHE A 638 23.41 -4.51 -13.35
CA PHE A 638 24.28 -3.40 -13.74
C PHE A 638 24.82 -2.60 -12.54
N ALA A 639 24.86 -3.18 -11.33
CA ALA A 639 25.30 -2.48 -10.12
C ALA A 639 26.72 -1.91 -10.17
N LYS A 640 27.57 -2.43 -11.07
CA LYS A 640 28.96 -2.01 -11.26
C LYS A 640 29.18 -1.27 -12.58
N THR A 641 28.09 -0.80 -13.24
CA THR A 641 28.15 -0.17 -14.55
C THR A 641 27.64 1.27 -14.46
N THR A 642 28.48 2.22 -14.88
CA THR A 642 28.14 3.65 -15.04
C THR A 642 28.83 4.21 -16.28
N ALA A 643 28.27 5.25 -16.89
CA ALA A 643 28.69 5.87 -18.13
C ALA A 643 28.65 4.93 -19.36
N ALA A 644 28.05 3.76 -19.27
CA ALA A 644 27.89 2.86 -20.40
C ALA A 644 26.93 3.48 -21.43
N GLN A 645 27.30 3.30 -22.71
CA GLN A 645 26.48 3.66 -23.85
C GLN A 645 26.11 2.36 -24.57
N ILE A 646 24.84 2.01 -24.57
CA ILE A 646 24.37 0.71 -25.02
C ILE A 646 23.41 0.91 -26.19
N PRO A 647 23.74 0.43 -27.40
CA PRO A 647 22.82 0.45 -28.51
C PRO A 647 21.72 -0.60 -28.32
N ILE A 648 20.52 -0.25 -28.73
CA ILE A 648 19.39 -1.17 -28.87
C ILE A 648 18.77 -0.94 -30.24
N ASP A 649 19.33 -1.58 -31.25
CA ASP A 649 19.14 -1.29 -32.68
C ASP A 649 19.14 -2.55 -33.56
N GLY A 650 19.22 -3.74 -32.96
CA GLY A 650 19.34 -4.99 -33.72
C GLY A 650 20.63 -5.14 -34.52
N GLY A 651 21.65 -4.31 -34.22
CA GLY A 651 22.89 -4.20 -34.97
C GLY A 651 22.72 -3.30 -36.21
N ASN A 652 22.94 -1.99 -36.04
CA ASN A 652 22.89 -1.06 -37.16
C ASN A 652 24.25 -1.05 -37.88
N GLU A 653 24.30 -1.43 -39.16
CA GLU A 653 25.51 -1.55 -39.97
C GLU A 653 26.37 -0.27 -40.03
N ARG A 654 25.80 0.90 -39.72
CA ARG A 654 26.52 2.18 -39.71
C ARG A 654 27.32 2.43 -38.43
N VAL A 655 27.15 1.59 -37.40
CA VAL A 655 27.77 1.76 -36.07
C VAL A 655 28.47 0.49 -35.56
N VAL A 656 28.48 -0.56 -36.35
CA VAL A 656 29.21 -1.81 -36.08
C VAL A 656 30.59 -1.77 -36.67
#